data_f0628687a00f7a5bd04d2f1dac678327
#
_entry.id   f0628687a00f7a5bd04d2f1dac678327
#
_cell.length_a   1.000
_cell.length_b   1.000
_cell.length_c   1.000
_cell.angle_alpha   90.00
_cell.angle_beta   90.00
_cell.angle_gamma   90.00
#
_symmetry.space_group_name_H-M   'P 1'
#
loop_
_entity.id
_entity.type
_entity.pdbx_description
1 polymer ?
#
loop_
_entity_poly.entity_id
_entity_poly.type
_entity_poly.pdbx_seq_one_letter_code
_entity_poly.pdbx_strand_id
1 'polypeptide(L)'
;MAVFFVNGTEVTVEKNQRLLRYLRDTLHLTSVKDGCSEGACGACTVLIDGEPIRACTPFTDSLAGRHVITVEGLTDEEKRLYTYAYGEAGAVQCGFCIPGMVLCTKALLDRNLNPTDDQIRYALRNNYCRCTGYVKIMDAVRLAAKCRREGVIPEASENDWKIGSSVHRIDVEEKVLGYGKYPDDWYLPDMCYGSAVRSQYPRARVLAIDTSKAEALPGVVRVITAADIPGENKVGHLKHDQYSLIPIGGLTHYLGDAIALVVAETPEILEKAKKLVKVTYEPLPAVHNPPEAWAENAPRVFDEEESNVQAYKHIARGDADTAIKNSKYVISQHFETPWTEHAFLEPECAVSYIDPDGYVMVLSTDQSSHTTLHECKLLLGSDKVRVQNQLVGGGFGGKEDMSVQHHAALITYLTGRTVKVKLTRPESLLIHPKRHPFWMDFTMGCDENGIIQGVKAKVYSDTGAFASLGGPVLERACTHAAGPYNYQNFEIEGTAYYTNNPPAGAFRGFGVTQTCFATETLLNEMADKVGITPWEIRYRNAIRPGQELPNGQIVGAETGLVETLEAVKPYYDEAMKQGKPVGIACAMKNAGVGVGIPDWGRCKLIVEDDAKVHIYAGASCIGQGVGTVLVQMIVTNTPLTRGDIVYERSNTWIAPDSGDTSGSRQTLVTGEACRRACEKLAAALETHTLAELAGQEFYGEYLAKTDKLGADVPHPVSHVAYGYATQMCVVDKKTGKVESLVAAHDVGKAVNPRSCEGQIEGGVVMSMGYALREQYPIDGNCKPIEKYGELGLFRAHEIPKIVPIVVDKPGLDVACGAIGIGEITSIPTAPAIADAYFRYDGERRTKLPLANTPYERRGK
;
A
#
# COMPACT_ATOMS: atom_id res chain seq x y z
N MET A 1 33.76 1.83 -26.43
CA MET A 1 34.51 1.82 -25.15
C MET A 1 34.44 3.20 -24.54
N ALA A 2 33.91 3.31 -23.32
CA ALA A 2 33.87 4.59 -22.61
C ALA A 2 34.63 4.45 -21.28
N VAL A 3 35.42 5.47 -20.93
CA VAL A 3 36.15 5.55 -19.65
C VAL A 3 35.58 6.72 -18.88
N PHE A 4 35.10 6.45 -17.65
CA PHE A 4 34.54 7.46 -16.74
C PHE A 4 34.80 7.05 -15.28
N PHE A 5 34.39 7.85 -14.32
CA PHE A 5 34.64 7.60 -12.90
C PHE A 5 33.33 7.26 -12.17
N VAL A 6 33.35 6.22 -11.32
CA VAL A 6 32.24 5.87 -10.42
C VAL A 6 32.77 5.87 -8.99
N ASN A 7 32.23 6.74 -8.14
CA ASN A 7 32.65 6.90 -6.73
C ASN A 7 34.18 7.09 -6.59
N GLY A 8 34.80 7.87 -7.51
CA GLY A 8 36.23 8.12 -7.53
C GLY A 8 37.09 7.06 -8.21
N THR A 9 36.54 5.90 -8.55
CA THR A 9 37.25 4.82 -9.24
C THR A 9 37.05 4.92 -10.74
N GLU A 10 38.13 4.86 -11.53
CA GLU A 10 38.06 4.80 -12.97
C GLU A 10 37.48 3.46 -13.45
N VAL A 11 36.55 3.51 -14.37
CA VAL A 11 35.92 2.31 -14.96
C VAL A 11 35.96 2.37 -16.49
N THR A 12 36.17 1.22 -17.11
CA THR A 12 36.13 1.08 -18.57
C THR A 12 34.94 0.19 -18.94
N VAL A 13 34.10 0.70 -19.83
CA VAL A 13 32.89 0.00 -20.28
C VAL A 13 33.00 -0.30 -21.77
N GLU A 14 33.00 -1.59 -22.10
CA GLU A 14 33.15 -2.04 -23.50
C GLU A 14 31.79 -2.00 -24.24
N LYS A 15 30.72 -2.47 -23.59
CA LYS A 15 29.38 -2.56 -24.18
C LYS A 15 28.55 -1.35 -23.78
N ASN A 16 28.09 -0.58 -24.78
CA ASN A 16 27.18 0.53 -24.51
C ASN A 16 25.85 0.04 -23.96
N GLN A 17 25.46 0.53 -22.77
CA GLN A 17 24.26 0.16 -22.08
C GLN A 17 23.72 1.31 -21.23
N ARG A 18 22.49 1.21 -20.70
CA ARG A 18 21.98 2.21 -19.74
C ARG A 18 22.86 2.23 -18.49
N LEU A 19 23.19 3.43 -18.00
CA LEU A 19 24.00 3.58 -16.78
C LEU A 19 23.41 2.82 -15.59
N LEU A 20 22.08 2.82 -15.43
CA LEU A 20 21.38 2.05 -14.40
C LEU A 20 21.77 0.56 -14.40
N ARG A 21 21.81 -0.07 -15.58
CA ARG A 21 22.19 -1.48 -15.72
C ARG A 21 23.64 -1.71 -15.35
N TYR A 22 24.53 -0.84 -15.81
CA TYR A 22 25.93 -0.93 -15.47
C TYR A 22 26.19 -0.82 -13.96
N LEU A 23 25.57 0.17 -13.31
CA LEU A 23 25.75 0.39 -11.87
C LEU A 23 25.21 -0.80 -11.05
N ARG A 24 24.02 -1.32 -11.40
CA ARG A 24 23.38 -2.41 -10.65
C ARG A 24 23.94 -3.79 -11.01
N ASP A 25 23.95 -4.12 -12.31
CA ASP A 25 24.16 -5.51 -12.75
C ASP A 25 25.65 -5.85 -12.88
N THR A 26 26.53 -4.82 -13.05
CA THR A 26 27.98 -5.00 -13.17
C THR A 26 28.72 -4.60 -11.89
N LEU A 27 28.40 -3.44 -11.31
CA LEU A 27 29.10 -2.92 -10.13
C LEU A 27 28.38 -3.24 -8.80
N HIS A 28 27.19 -3.82 -8.87
CA HIS A 28 26.34 -4.16 -7.72
C HIS A 28 26.08 -2.99 -6.73
N LEU A 29 26.03 -1.74 -7.26
CA LEU A 29 25.69 -0.54 -6.49
C LEU A 29 24.17 -0.46 -6.33
N THR A 30 23.66 -1.13 -5.30
CA THR A 30 22.23 -1.37 -5.10
C THR A 30 21.48 -0.18 -4.48
N SER A 31 22.15 0.88 -4.02
CA SER A 31 21.48 2.13 -3.65
C SER A 31 20.76 2.77 -4.84
N VAL A 32 21.21 2.49 -6.07
CA VAL A 32 20.58 2.95 -7.31
C VAL A 32 19.39 2.05 -7.63
N LYS A 33 18.18 2.42 -7.19
CA LYS A 33 16.98 1.58 -7.30
C LYS A 33 16.31 1.67 -8.67
N ASP A 34 15.86 0.53 -9.19
CA ASP A 34 15.12 0.45 -10.46
C ASP A 34 13.61 0.38 -10.23
N GLY A 35 12.94 1.55 -10.23
CA GLY A 35 11.49 1.62 -10.00
C GLY A 35 10.63 1.65 -11.27
N CYS A 36 11.08 2.33 -12.35
CA CYS A 36 10.25 2.46 -13.55
C CYS A 36 11.01 2.21 -14.87
N SER A 37 12.33 2.31 -14.89
CA SER A 37 13.19 2.23 -16.08
C SER A 37 12.82 3.16 -17.25
N GLU A 38 11.91 4.13 -17.05
CA GLU A 38 11.39 5.06 -18.09
C GLU A 38 11.71 6.54 -17.83
N GLY A 39 12.53 6.83 -16.82
CA GLY A 39 12.88 8.21 -16.46
C GLY A 39 11.83 8.98 -15.66
N ALA A 40 10.76 8.34 -15.12
CA ALA A 40 9.67 9.04 -14.44
C ALA A 40 9.86 9.14 -12.91
N CYS A 41 10.21 8.03 -12.22
CA CYS A 41 10.11 7.92 -10.76
C CYS A 41 11.25 8.57 -9.98
N GLY A 42 12.47 8.65 -10.54
CA GLY A 42 13.63 9.24 -9.87
C GLY A 42 14.31 8.36 -8.81
N ALA A 43 13.85 7.12 -8.56
CA ALA A 43 14.48 6.23 -7.58
C ALA A 43 15.94 5.88 -7.94
N CYS A 44 16.29 5.93 -9.22
CA CYS A 44 17.63 5.68 -9.75
C CYS A 44 18.49 6.94 -9.88
N THR A 45 18.19 8.02 -9.16
CA THR A 45 18.98 9.27 -9.23
C THR A 45 20.40 9.03 -8.72
N VAL A 46 21.38 9.48 -9.51
CA VAL A 46 22.81 9.57 -9.19
C VAL A 46 23.28 10.99 -9.45
N LEU A 47 24.46 11.37 -8.97
CA LEU A 47 25.08 12.63 -9.38
C LEU A 47 26.05 12.36 -10.53
N ILE A 48 25.93 13.14 -11.61
CA ILE A 48 26.89 13.15 -12.70
C ILE A 48 27.49 14.56 -12.76
N ASP A 49 28.78 14.69 -12.43
CA ASP A 49 29.47 15.98 -12.25
C ASP A 49 28.70 16.92 -11.29
N GLY A 50 28.15 16.37 -10.20
CA GLY A 50 27.39 17.09 -9.19
C GLY A 50 25.93 17.40 -9.52
N GLU A 51 25.46 17.04 -10.74
CA GLU A 51 24.06 17.22 -11.15
C GLU A 51 23.22 15.96 -10.92
N PRO A 52 22.00 16.06 -10.32
CA PRO A 52 21.13 14.90 -10.10
C PRO A 52 20.50 14.43 -11.42
N ILE A 53 20.89 13.26 -11.86
CA ILE A 53 20.46 12.63 -13.12
C ILE A 53 19.89 11.24 -12.83
N ARG A 54 18.80 10.88 -13.51
CA ARG A 54 18.20 9.53 -13.44
C ARG A 54 19.05 8.56 -14.26
N ALA A 55 19.71 7.59 -13.61
CA ALA A 55 20.61 6.64 -14.23
C ALA A 55 19.97 5.77 -15.34
N CYS A 56 18.65 5.63 -15.35
CA CYS A 56 17.94 4.91 -16.41
C CYS A 56 17.86 5.68 -17.75
N THR A 57 18.30 6.95 -17.81
CA THR A 57 18.22 7.77 -19.03
C THR A 57 19.52 7.80 -19.85
N PRO A 58 20.73 8.04 -19.29
CA PRO A 58 21.96 8.08 -20.08
C PRO A 58 22.47 6.68 -20.43
N PHE A 59 23.13 6.60 -21.57
CA PHE A 59 23.94 5.47 -21.96
C PHE A 59 25.40 5.66 -21.54
N THR A 60 26.11 4.57 -21.27
CA THR A 60 27.51 4.61 -20.80
C THR A 60 28.48 5.34 -21.75
N ASP A 61 28.26 5.24 -23.06
CA ASP A 61 29.11 5.95 -24.05
C ASP A 61 29.05 7.46 -23.93
N SER A 62 27.94 8.02 -23.40
CA SER A 62 27.80 9.48 -23.21
C SER A 62 28.53 10.01 -21.97
N LEU A 63 29.18 9.14 -21.20
CA LEU A 63 29.77 9.47 -19.90
C LEU A 63 31.28 9.57 -19.90
N ALA A 64 31.93 9.49 -21.08
CA ALA A 64 33.39 9.56 -21.18
C ALA A 64 33.97 10.78 -20.45
N GLY A 65 34.92 10.54 -19.53
CA GLY A 65 35.58 11.54 -18.68
C GLY A 65 34.72 12.13 -17.56
N ARG A 66 33.45 11.66 -17.35
CA ARG A 66 32.55 12.22 -16.34
C ARG A 66 32.64 11.47 -15.00
N HIS A 67 32.19 12.12 -13.94
CA HIS A 67 32.22 11.60 -12.58
C HIS A 67 30.78 11.25 -12.12
N VAL A 68 30.54 9.99 -11.81
CA VAL A 68 29.27 9.46 -11.29
C VAL A 68 29.42 9.21 -9.79
N ILE A 69 28.52 9.74 -8.97
CA ILE A 69 28.47 9.48 -7.52
C ILE A 69 27.13 8.84 -7.19
N THR A 70 27.18 7.71 -6.49
CA THR A 70 26.05 7.02 -5.84
C THR A 70 26.12 7.24 -4.33
N VAL A 71 25.13 6.76 -3.56
CA VAL A 71 25.16 6.89 -2.10
C VAL A 71 26.34 6.16 -1.46
N GLU A 72 26.79 5.06 -2.07
CA GLU A 72 27.97 4.32 -1.62
C GLU A 72 29.24 5.20 -1.65
N GLY A 73 29.31 6.16 -2.57
CA GLY A 73 30.44 7.10 -2.71
C GLY A 73 30.39 8.36 -1.82
N LEU A 74 29.39 8.47 -0.92
CA LEU A 74 29.35 9.53 0.08
C LEU A 74 30.45 9.34 1.13
N THR A 75 30.96 10.44 1.68
CA THR A 75 31.87 10.39 2.83
C THR A 75 31.17 9.86 4.08
N ASP A 76 31.93 9.37 5.07
CA ASP A 76 31.34 8.86 6.32
C ASP A 76 30.60 9.97 7.08
N GLU A 77 31.06 11.21 7.00
CA GLU A 77 30.37 12.36 7.59
C GLU A 77 29.02 12.61 6.87
N GLU A 78 28.99 12.57 5.54
CA GLU A 78 27.75 12.72 4.77
C GLU A 78 26.77 11.57 5.04
N LYS A 79 27.25 10.33 5.15
CA LYS A 79 26.43 9.17 5.52
C LYS A 79 25.79 9.37 6.90
N ARG A 80 26.57 9.78 7.89
CA ARG A 80 26.06 10.10 9.24
C ARG A 80 25.05 11.24 9.20
N LEU A 81 25.35 12.32 8.47
CA LEU A 81 24.48 13.48 8.34
C LEU A 81 23.10 13.09 7.78
N TYR A 82 23.06 12.39 6.65
CA TYR A 82 21.80 12.05 6.01
C TYR A 82 21.03 10.99 6.79
N THR A 83 21.71 10.01 7.38
CA THR A 83 21.06 9.03 8.28
C THR A 83 20.40 9.73 9.47
N TYR A 84 21.09 10.66 10.12
CA TYR A 84 20.54 11.45 11.21
C TYR A 84 19.34 12.29 10.74
N ALA A 85 19.52 13.11 9.70
CA ALA A 85 18.51 14.08 9.29
C ALA A 85 17.22 13.39 8.80
N TYR A 86 17.33 12.33 8.00
CA TYR A 86 16.17 11.59 7.50
C TYR A 86 15.50 10.74 8.60
N GLY A 87 16.28 10.21 9.55
CA GLY A 87 15.77 9.50 10.71
C GLY A 87 15.04 10.43 11.68
N GLU A 88 15.68 11.55 12.07
CA GLU A 88 15.12 12.51 13.04
C GLU A 88 13.85 13.19 12.49
N ALA A 89 13.80 13.53 11.22
CA ALA A 89 12.59 14.06 10.61
C ALA A 89 11.46 13.00 10.43
N GLY A 90 11.74 11.69 10.55
CA GLY A 90 10.79 10.63 10.24
C GLY A 90 10.51 10.48 8.75
N ALA A 91 11.47 10.86 7.89
CA ALA A 91 11.33 10.92 6.44
C ALA A 91 11.37 9.56 5.74
N VAL A 92 11.67 8.49 6.45
CA VAL A 92 11.85 7.14 5.90
C VAL A 92 10.64 6.26 6.21
N GLN A 93 10.03 5.69 5.15
CA GLN A 93 9.02 4.64 5.29
C GLN A 93 9.49 3.37 4.58
N CYS A 94 9.03 3.08 3.34
CA CYS A 94 9.49 1.89 2.63
C CYS A 94 10.99 1.97 2.23
N GLY A 95 11.54 3.18 2.05
CA GLY A 95 12.97 3.42 1.79
C GLY A 95 13.37 3.43 0.32
N PHE A 96 12.55 2.90 -0.59
CA PHE A 96 12.93 2.67 -1.98
C PHE A 96 13.31 3.96 -2.75
N CYS A 97 12.68 5.10 -2.44
CA CYS A 97 13.00 6.40 -3.07
C CYS A 97 14.13 7.17 -2.37
N ILE A 98 14.48 6.80 -1.14
CA ILE A 98 15.30 7.63 -0.25
C ILE A 98 16.73 7.82 -0.75
N PRO A 99 17.47 6.81 -1.23
CA PRO A 99 18.82 7.01 -1.74
C PRO A 99 18.90 8.08 -2.86
N GLY A 100 17.93 8.04 -3.80
CA GLY A 100 17.85 9.06 -4.85
C GLY A 100 17.52 10.46 -4.31
N MET A 101 16.70 10.56 -3.27
CA MET A 101 16.37 11.85 -2.63
C MET A 101 17.53 12.40 -1.79
N VAL A 102 18.33 11.54 -1.17
CA VAL A 102 19.58 11.92 -0.48
C VAL A 102 20.55 12.59 -1.45
N LEU A 103 20.73 12.03 -2.65
CA LEU A 103 21.60 12.62 -3.64
C LEU A 103 21.06 13.95 -4.20
N CYS A 104 19.74 14.09 -4.35
CA CYS A 104 19.13 15.38 -4.68
C CYS A 104 19.37 16.42 -3.57
N THR A 105 19.26 15.99 -2.30
CA THR A 105 19.56 16.83 -1.14
C THR A 105 21.01 17.27 -1.11
N LYS A 106 21.96 16.34 -1.34
CA LYS A 106 23.38 16.65 -1.43
C LYS A 106 23.63 17.69 -2.53
N ALA A 107 23.13 17.48 -3.73
CA ALA A 107 23.32 18.41 -4.86
C ALA A 107 22.79 19.83 -4.56
N LEU A 108 21.68 19.92 -3.84
CA LEU A 108 21.13 21.20 -3.36
C LEU A 108 22.05 21.84 -2.33
N LEU A 109 22.43 21.10 -1.28
CA LEU A 109 23.16 21.63 -0.14
C LEU A 109 24.65 21.92 -0.46
N ASP A 110 25.22 21.27 -1.46
CA ASP A 110 26.59 21.61 -1.96
C ASP A 110 26.63 22.99 -2.63
N ARG A 111 25.48 23.51 -3.06
CA ARG A 111 25.35 24.83 -3.70
C ARG A 111 24.77 25.89 -2.79
N ASN A 112 23.87 25.51 -1.90
CA ASN A 112 23.15 26.45 -1.04
C ASN A 112 22.81 25.82 0.32
N LEU A 113 23.44 26.28 1.38
CA LEU A 113 23.19 25.82 2.74
C LEU A 113 21.96 26.48 3.40
N ASN A 114 21.33 27.47 2.75
CA ASN A 114 20.12 28.15 3.21
C ASN A 114 19.01 28.07 2.14
N PRO A 115 18.60 26.85 1.73
CA PRO A 115 17.58 26.73 0.71
C PRO A 115 16.22 27.18 1.23
N THR A 116 15.48 27.92 0.40
CA THR A 116 14.05 28.19 0.64
C THR A 116 13.22 26.93 0.41
N ASP A 117 12.01 26.93 0.92
CA ASP A 117 11.07 25.82 0.70
C ASP A 117 10.84 25.54 -0.79
N ASP A 118 10.74 26.58 -1.61
CA ASP A 118 10.56 26.43 -3.06
C ASP A 118 11.81 25.79 -3.71
N GLN A 119 13.00 26.12 -3.23
CA GLN A 119 14.25 25.49 -3.71
C GLN A 119 14.32 24.02 -3.30
N ILE A 120 13.90 23.68 -2.09
CA ILE A 120 13.79 22.28 -1.61
C ILE A 120 12.79 21.50 -2.49
N ARG A 121 11.58 22.03 -2.67
CA ARG A 121 10.54 21.46 -3.52
C ARG A 121 11.02 21.25 -4.95
N TYR A 122 11.73 22.25 -5.49
CA TYR A 122 12.28 22.17 -6.85
C TYR A 122 13.39 21.12 -6.97
N ALA A 123 14.28 20.99 -5.99
CA ALA A 123 15.33 19.97 -5.99
C ALA A 123 14.74 18.54 -6.03
N LEU A 124 13.63 18.31 -5.32
CA LEU A 124 12.96 17.00 -5.21
C LEU A 124 11.92 16.75 -6.34
N ARG A 125 11.68 17.70 -7.24
CA ARG A 125 10.60 17.64 -8.26
C ARG A 125 10.64 16.43 -9.19
N ASN A 126 11.78 15.80 -9.34
CA ASN A 126 11.99 14.68 -10.26
C ASN A 126 11.91 13.31 -9.56
N ASN A 127 11.65 13.28 -8.25
CA ASN A 127 11.58 12.07 -7.46
C ASN A 127 10.16 11.87 -6.94
N TYR A 128 9.61 10.67 -7.16
CA TYR A 128 8.35 10.28 -6.56
C TYR A 128 8.57 9.61 -5.19
N CYS A 129 7.67 9.88 -4.27
CA CYS A 129 7.44 9.09 -3.07
C CYS A 129 5.95 8.83 -2.91
N ARG A 130 5.57 7.58 -2.73
CA ARG A 130 4.16 7.19 -2.53
C ARG A 130 3.77 7.11 -1.05
N CYS A 131 4.77 6.97 -0.16
CA CYS A 131 4.56 6.65 1.25
C CYS A 131 4.41 7.89 2.14
N THR A 132 5.24 8.93 1.96
CA THR A 132 5.50 9.96 2.98
C THR A 132 4.70 11.24 2.82
N GLY A 133 4.05 11.45 1.68
CA GLY A 133 3.47 12.77 1.38
C GLY A 133 4.50 13.90 1.25
N TYR A 134 5.79 13.58 1.23
CA TYR A 134 6.94 14.49 1.07
C TYR A 134 7.22 15.44 2.24
N VAL A 135 6.28 15.73 3.15
CA VAL A 135 6.43 16.74 4.22
C VAL A 135 7.69 16.47 5.04
N LYS A 136 7.80 15.27 5.61
CA LYS A 136 8.96 14.89 6.44
C LYS A 136 10.27 14.77 5.64
N ILE A 137 10.21 14.51 4.32
CA ILE A 137 11.40 14.55 3.47
C ILE A 137 11.90 16.00 3.32
N MET A 138 11.00 16.97 3.17
CA MET A 138 11.40 18.39 3.15
C MET A 138 11.97 18.84 4.49
N ASP A 139 11.42 18.34 5.61
CA ASP A 139 11.96 18.60 6.95
C ASP A 139 13.37 18.00 7.11
N ALA A 140 13.63 16.80 6.57
CA ALA A 140 14.95 16.19 6.56
C ALA A 140 15.97 17.06 5.80
N VAL A 141 15.58 17.64 4.66
CA VAL A 141 16.45 18.56 3.91
C VAL A 141 16.78 19.81 4.74
N ARG A 142 15.77 20.41 5.42
CA ARG A 142 15.98 21.57 6.30
C ARG A 142 16.90 21.22 7.46
N LEU A 143 16.74 20.05 8.07
CA LEU A 143 17.56 19.58 9.16
C LEU A 143 19.01 19.30 8.72
N ALA A 144 19.20 18.65 7.57
CA ALA A 144 20.55 18.46 7.00
C ALA A 144 21.22 19.78 6.68
N ALA A 145 20.50 20.75 6.14
CA ALA A 145 21.01 22.11 5.90
C ALA A 145 21.44 22.79 7.21
N LYS A 146 20.64 22.67 8.25
CA LYS A 146 20.98 23.20 9.59
C LYS A 146 22.25 22.57 10.13
N CYS A 147 22.37 21.25 10.14
CA CYS A 147 23.56 20.54 10.62
C CYS A 147 24.83 20.96 9.86
N ARG A 148 24.74 21.11 8.53
CA ARG A 148 25.89 21.58 7.72
C ARG A 148 26.30 23.02 8.02
N ARG A 149 25.35 23.91 8.30
CA ARG A 149 25.66 25.31 8.68
C ARG A 149 26.32 25.40 10.06
N GLU A 150 25.84 24.59 11.00
CA GLU A 150 26.33 24.58 12.38
C GLU A 150 27.62 23.76 12.54
N GLY A 151 27.97 22.93 11.55
CA GLY A 151 29.12 22.02 11.61
C GLY A 151 28.96 20.93 12.67
N VAL A 152 27.73 20.62 13.08
CA VAL A 152 27.43 19.65 14.13
C VAL A 152 26.35 18.69 13.65
N ILE A 153 26.61 17.40 13.74
CA ILE A 153 25.62 16.35 13.56
C ILE A 153 25.31 15.83 14.96
N PRO A 154 24.10 16.11 15.50
CA PRO A 154 23.72 15.60 16.81
C PRO A 154 23.67 14.06 16.80
N GLU A 155 23.78 13.46 17.96
CA GLU A 155 23.37 12.07 18.12
C GLU A 155 21.84 11.96 18.03
N ALA A 156 21.32 10.80 17.60
CA ALA A 156 19.89 10.56 17.63
C ALA A 156 19.36 10.76 19.04
N SER A 157 18.20 11.41 19.17
CA SER A 157 17.61 11.66 20.49
C SER A 157 17.46 10.32 21.23
N GLU A 158 18.11 10.21 22.38
CA GLU A 158 17.94 9.08 23.30
C GLU A 158 16.56 9.18 23.96
N ASN A 159 15.53 8.71 23.26
CA ASN A 159 14.22 8.48 23.83
C ASN A 159 14.21 7.12 24.56
N ASP A 160 13.31 6.98 25.50
CA ASP A 160 13.19 5.75 26.30
C ASP A 160 12.64 4.54 25.51
N TRP A 161 12.35 4.70 24.23
CA TRP A 161 11.76 3.71 23.33
C TRP A 161 10.42 3.15 23.79
N LYS A 162 9.77 3.75 24.76
CA LYS A 162 8.43 3.35 25.21
C LYS A 162 7.36 3.83 24.25
N ILE A 163 6.19 3.20 24.32
CA ILE A 163 5.00 3.65 23.62
C ILE A 163 4.71 5.10 24.00
N GLY A 164 4.46 5.93 22.97
CA GLY A 164 4.30 7.39 23.08
C GLY A 164 5.57 8.19 22.75
N SER A 165 6.73 7.54 22.68
CA SER A 165 7.98 8.19 22.29
C SER A 165 8.14 8.23 20.77
N SER A 166 8.55 9.39 20.24
CA SER A 166 8.95 9.55 18.85
C SER A 166 10.40 9.08 18.68
N VAL A 167 10.59 7.84 18.27
CA VAL A 167 11.91 7.25 18.05
C VAL A 167 12.23 7.12 16.58
N HIS A 168 13.52 6.99 16.23
CA HIS A 168 13.94 6.61 14.90
C HIS A 168 13.46 5.20 14.58
N ARG A 169 13.15 4.95 13.32
CA ARG A 169 12.90 3.59 12.85
C ARG A 169 14.18 2.76 12.98
N ILE A 170 14.00 1.48 13.30
CA ILE A 170 15.14 0.54 13.45
C ILE A 170 15.91 0.30 12.15
N ASP A 171 15.29 0.57 11.00
CA ASP A 171 15.79 0.31 9.65
C ASP A 171 16.16 1.58 8.87
N VAL A 172 16.38 2.71 9.57
CA VAL A 172 16.69 4.01 8.93
C VAL A 172 17.98 3.95 8.14
N GLU A 173 19.06 3.48 8.75
CA GLU A 173 20.40 3.52 8.16
C GLU A 173 20.46 2.71 6.86
N GLU A 174 20.03 1.44 6.89
CA GLU A 174 20.02 0.56 5.72
C GLU A 174 19.21 1.12 4.55
N LYS A 175 18.15 1.89 4.83
CA LYS A 175 17.28 2.51 3.83
C LYS A 175 17.84 3.83 3.30
N VAL A 176 18.43 4.66 4.16
CA VAL A 176 19.01 5.94 3.76
C VAL A 176 20.27 5.70 2.92
N LEU A 177 21.12 4.78 3.36
CA LEU A 177 22.36 4.43 2.67
C LEU A 177 22.15 3.43 1.51
N GLY A 178 20.97 2.84 1.41
CA GLY A 178 20.58 2.00 0.27
C GLY A 178 21.17 0.59 0.25
N TYR A 179 21.88 0.15 1.31
CA TYR A 179 22.43 -1.20 1.40
C TYR A 179 21.40 -2.23 1.89
N GLY A 180 20.27 -1.80 2.45
CA GLY A 180 19.15 -2.67 2.77
C GLY A 180 18.60 -3.34 1.51
N LYS A 181 18.44 -4.66 1.54
CA LYS A 181 18.15 -5.45 0.35
C LYS A 181 16.66 -5.64 0.11
N TYR A 182 16.23 -5.24 -1.07
CA TYR A 182 14.98 -5.69 -1.71
C TYR A 182 15.28 -6.93 -2.57
N PRO A 183 14.31 -7.74 -2.97
CA PRO A 183 14.59 -8.96 -3.78
C PRO A 183 15.40 -8.67 -5.05
N ASP A 184 15.18 -7.54 -5.73
CA ASP A 184 15.95 -7.16 -6.91
C ASP A 184 17.44 -6.88 -6.63
N ASP A 185 17.80 -6.60 -5.37
CA ASP A 185 19.19 -6.29 -4.96
C ASP A 185 20.02 -7.55 -4.67
N TRP A 186 19.43 -8.74 -4.77
CA TRP A 186 20.16 -10.00 -4.63
C TRP A 186 20.78 -10.44 -5.95
N TYR A 187 22.06 -10.66 -5.91
CA TYR A 187 22.87 -11.25 -7.01
C TYR A 187 23.58 -12.47 -6.44
N LEU A 188 23.08 -13.64 -6.79
CA LEU A 188 23.61 -14.94 -6.34
C LEU A 188 24.41 -15.60 -7.46
N PRO A 189 25.41 -16.46 -7.16
CA PRO A 189 26.15 -17.18 -8.16
C PRO A 189 25.23 -17.98 -9.10
N ASP A 190 25.58 -18.02 -10.38
CA ASP A 190 24.90 -18.80 -11.43
C ASP A 190 23.38 -18.53 -11.53
N MET A 191 22.96 -17.34 -11.13
CA MET A 191 21.56 -16.92 -11.14
C MET A 191 21.03 -16.77 -12.57
N CYS A 192 19.89 -17.42 -12.84
CA CYS A 192 19.12 -17.29 -14.06
C CYS A 192 18.00 -16.24 -13.88
N TYR A 193 17.36 -15.91 -14.99
CA TYR A 193 16.25 -14.95 -15.04
C TYR A 193 15.01 -15.63 -15.62
N GLY A 194 13.86 -15.41 -14.99
CA GLY A 194 12.58 -15.95 -15.41
C GLY A 194 11.55 -14.86 -15.71
N SER A 195 10.72 -15.07 -16.71
CA SER A 195 9.59 -14.20 -17.01
C SER A 195 8.50 -14.94 -17.76
N ALA A 196 7.24 -14.48 -17.58
CA ALA A 196 6.10 -15.07 -18.27
C ALA A 196 5.90 -14.49 -19.68
N VAL A 197 5.46 -15.33 -20.59
CA VAL A 197 4.80 -14.96 -21.84
C VAL A 197 3.33 -14.71 -21.50
N ARG A 198 2.84 -13.51 -21.78
CA ARG A 198 1.48 -13.07 -21.41
C ARG A 198 0.50 -13.21 -22.56
N SER A 199 -0.79 -13.27 -22.21
CA SER A 199 -1.88 -13.30 -23.18
C SER A 199 -1.87 -12.07 -24.11
N GLN A 200 -2.24 -12.30 -25.37
CA GLN A 200 -2.45 -11.23 -26.37
C GLN A 200 -3.90 -10.76 -26.42
N TYR A 201 -4.80 -11.49 -25.78
CA TYR A 201 -6.24 -11.20 -25.78
C TYR A 201 -6.81 -11.19 -24.37
N PRO A 202 -7.73 -10.27 -24.07
CA PRO A 202 -8.38 -10.24 -22.76
C PRO A 202 -9.25 -11.48 -22.51
N ARG A 203 -9.81 -12.09 -23.57
CA ARG A 203 -10.52 -13.35 -23.51
C ARG A 203 -10.30 -14.15 -24.79
N ALA A 204 -9.70 -15.33 -24.64
CA ALA A 204 -9.42 -16.24 -25.76
C ALA A 204 -9.23 -17.66 -25.25
N ARG A 205 -9.51 -18.65 -26.09
CA ARG A 205 -9.09 -20.04 -25.84
C ARG A 205 -7.70 -20.26 -26.39
N VAL A 206 -6.81 -20.84 -25.60
CA VAL A 206 -5.45 -21.22 -26.01
C VAL A 206 -5.53 -22.54 -26.76
N LEU A 207 -5.26 -22.53 -28.06
CA LEU A 207 -5.36 -23.74 -28.90
C LEU A 207 -4.04 -24.50 -28.98
N ALA A 208 -2.90 -23.79 -28.98
CA ALA A 208 -1.57 -24.41 -29.04
C ALA A 208 -0.50 -23.46 -28.50
N ILE A 209 0.58 -24.05 -27.98
CA ILE A 209 1.77 -23.34 -27.49
C ILE A 209 2.99 -24.03 -28.13
N ASP A 210 3.73 -23.32 -29.00
CA ASP A 210 4.98 -23.80 -29.60
C ASP A 210 6.17 -23.11 -28.94
N THR A 211 6.94 -23.87 -28.19
CA THR A 211 8.13 -23.43 -27.44
C THR A 211 9.43 -23.76 -28.16
N SER A 212 9.39 -24.55 -29.24
CA SER A 212 10.54 -25.18 -29.88
C SER A 212 11.67 -24.22 -30.28
N LYS A 213 11.31 -23.04 -30.82
CA LYS A 213 12.28 -22.01 -31.23
C LYS A 213 12.91 -21.30 -30.04
N ALA A 214 12.16 -21.13 -28.95
CA ALA A 214 12.67 -20.52 -27.73
C ALA A 214 13.63 -21.47 -27.02
N GLU A 215 13.30 -22.75 -26.92
CA GLU A 215 14.15 -23.79 -26.32
C GLU A 215 15.45 -24.03 -27.11
N ALA A 216 15.42 -23.86 -28.42
CA ALA A 216 16.60 -23.99 -29.27
C ALA A 216 17.57 -22.78 -29.17
N LEU A 217 17.18 -21.67 -28.54
CA LEU A 217 18.05 -20.50 -28.43
C LEU A 217 19.15 -20.76 -27.37
N PRO A 218 20.45 -20.64 -27.71
CA PRO A 218 21.54 -20.83 -26.76
C PRO A 218 21.40 -19.89 -25.54
N GLY A 219 21.58 -20.45 -24.34
CA GLY A 219 21.42 -19.75 -23.06
C GLY A 219 19.98 -19.72 -22.53
N VAL A 220 19.02 -20.33 -23.22
CA VAL A 220 17.72 -20.68 -22.63
C VAL A 220 17.88 -21.94 -21.80
N VAL A 221 17.49 -21.89 -20.53
CA VAL A 221 17.58 -22.99 -19.58
C VAL A 221 16.37 -23.93 -19.74
N ARG A 222 15.18 -23.37 -19.80
CA ARG A 222 13.90 -24.10 -19.96
C ARG A 222 12.77 -23.17 -20.36
N VAL A 223 11.77 -23.70 -21.04
CA VAL A 223 10.44 -23.13 -21.18
C VAL A 223 9.46 -24.03 -20.45
N ILE A 224 8.67 -23.46 -19.54
CA ILE A 224 7.73 -24.16 -18.65
C ILE A 224 6.32 -23.81 -19.09
N THR A 225 5.44 -24.79 -19.20
CA THR A 225 4.02 -24.64 -19.52
C THR A 225 3.15 -25.22 -18.39
N ALA A 226 1.84 -25.06 -18.48
CA ALA A 226 0.92 -25.63 -17.51
C ALA A 226 1.06 -27.15 -17.32
N ALA A 227 1.52 -27.87 -18.36
CA ALA A 227 1.75 -29.32 -18.30
C ALA A 227 2.92 -29.74 -17.39
N ASP A 228 3.83 -28.82 -17.06
CA ASP A 228 4.98 -29.05 -16.20
C ASP A 228 4.65 -28.84 -14.72
N ILE A 229 3.49 -28.29 -14.37
CA ILE A 229 3.12 -27.95 -13.00
C ILE A 229 2.80 -29.25 -12.22
N PRO A 230 3.53 -29.53 -11.12
CA PRO A 230 3.37 -30.80 -10.41
C PRO A 230 2.18 -30.84 -9.45
N GLY A 231 1.71 -29.69 -8.97
CA GLY A 231 0.61 -29.54 -8.03
C GLY A 231 -0.62 -28.86 -8.63
N GLU A 232 -1.23 -27.96 -7.87
CA GLU A 232 -2.41 -27.22 -8.31
C GLU A 232 -2.01 -26.04 -9.21
N ASN A 233 -2.56 -25.99 -10.42
CA ASN A 233 -2.30 -24.91 -11.37
C ASN A 233 -3.20 -23.68 -11.16
N LYS A 234 -3.88 -23.57 -10.05
CA LYS A 234 -4.68 -22.39 -9.69
C LYS A 234 -4.16 -21.77 -8.41
N VAL A 235 -4.04 -20.45 -8.40
CA VAL A 235 -3.67 -19.63 -7.25
C VAL A 235 -4.78 -18.61 -6.98
N GLY A 236 -4.73 -17.92 -5.86
CA GLY A 236 -5.68 -16.87 -5.50
C GLY A 236 -5.84 -16.75 -4.00
N HIS A 237 -5.89 -15.52 -3.51
CA HIS A 237 -5.84 -15.22 -2.07
C HIS A 237 -6.96 -15.90 -1.26
N LEU A 238 -8.21 -15.83 -1.73
CA LEU A 238 -9.39 -16.45 -1.07
C LEU A 238 -10.08 -17.48 -1.95
N LYS A 239 -10.05 -17.30 -3.25
CA LYS A 239 -10.62 -18.21 -4.26
C LYS A 239 -9.51 -18.52 -5.26
N HIS A 240 -9.20 -19.79 -5.43
CA HIS A 240 -8.20 -20.24 -6.41
C HIS A 240 -8.83 -20.24 -7.81
N ASP A 241 -9.06 -19.05 -8.36
CA ASP A 241 -9.68 -18.86 -9.69
C ASP A 241 -8.69 -18.41 -10.77
N GLN A 242 -7.46 -18.03 -10.39
CA GLN A 242 -6.42 -17.60 -11.31
C GLN A 242 -5.48 -18.76 -11.68
N TYR A 243 -5.37 -19.08 -12.96
CA TYR A 243 -4.33 -20.00 -13.40
C TYR A 243 -2.93 -19.40 -13.20
N SER A 244 -2.00 -20.20 -12.65
CA SER A 244 -0.58 -19.86 -12.65
C SER A 244 -0.02 -19.83 -14.09
N LEU A 245 -0.40 -20.81 -14.89
CA LEU A 245 -0.15 -20.85 -16.34
C LEU A 245 -1.41 -21.37 -17.04
N ILE A 246 -1.89 -20.67 -18.06
CA ILE A 246 -3.06 -21.12 -18.84
C ILE A 246 -2.73 -22.39 -19.62
N PRO A 247 -3.47 -23.50 -19.42
CA PRO A 247 -3.26 -24.73 -20.18
C PRO A 247 -3.78 -24.61 -21.62
N ILE A 248 -3.31 -25.52 -22.50
CA ILE A 248 -3.92 -25.70 -23.82
C ILE A 248 -5.38 -26.11 -23.62
N GLY A 249 -6.29 -25.48 -24.34
CA GLY A 249 -7.74 -25.61 -24.18
C GLY A 249 -8.34 -24.68 -23.12
N GLY A 250 -7.53 -24.07 -22.26
CA GLY A 250 -7.96 -23.12 -21.23
C GLY A 250 -8.31 -21.73 -21.79
N LEU A 251 -9.06 -20.94 -20.99
CA LEU A 251 -9.42 -19.58 -21.32
C LEU A 251 -8.45 -18.58 -20.67
N THR A 252 -8.11 -17.53 -21.40
CA THR A 252 -7.53 -16.33 -20.81
C THR A 252 -8.65 -15.43 -20.32
N HIS A 253 -8.42 -14.73 -19.21
CA HIS A 253 -9.41 -13.88 -18.53
C HIS A 253 -9.03 -12.39 -18.60
N TYR A 254 -7.74 -12.09 -18.83
CA TYR A 254 -7.23 -10.74 -19.07
C TYR A 254 -5.86 -10.78 -19.77
N LEU A 255 -5.34 -9.63 -20.17
CA LEU A 255 -4.06 -9.52 -20.89
C LEU A 255 -2.82 -9.91 -20.05
N GLY A 256 -2.96 -9.95 -18.74
CA GLY A 256 -1.87 -10.31 -17.82
C GLY A 256 -1.70 -11.81 -17.58
N ASP A 257 -2.62 -12.66 -18.06
CA ASP A 257 -2.54 -14.11 -17.87
C ASP A 257 -1.24 -14.68 -18.43
N ALA A 258 -0.57 -15.49 -17.63
CA ALA A 258 0.66 -16.16 -18.01
C ALA A 258 0.36 -17.44 -18.78
N ILE A 259 1.02 -17.65 -19.92
CA ILE A 259 0.86 -18.81 -20.79
C ILE A 259 2.03 -19.79 -20.65
N ALA A 260 3.25 -19.26 -20.57
CA ALA A 260 4.46 -20.03 -20.39
C ALA A 260 5.49 -19.21 -19.61
N LEU A 261 6.40 -19.86 -18.89
CA LEU A 261 7.56 -19.24 -18.28
C LEU A 261 8.80 -19.54 -19.09
N VAL A 262 9.53 -18.52 -19.47
CA VAL A 262 10.86 -18.65 -20.11
C VAL A 262 11.92 -18.42 -19.04
N VAL A 263 12.92 -19.29 -19.01
CA VAL A 263 14.08 -19.22 -18.12
C VAL A 263 15.35 -19.13 -18.94
N ALA A 264 16.18 -18.13 -18.69
CA ALA A 264 17.42 -17.91 -19.45
C ALA A 264 18.56 -17.42 -18.55
N GLU A 265 19.80 -17.60 -19.03
CA GLU A 265 21.01 -17.23 -18.28
C GLU A 265 21.21 -15.71 -18.16
N THR A 266 20.65 -14.93 -19.09
CA THR A 266 20.74 -13.47 -19.05
C THR A 266 19.41 -12.81 -19.39
N PRO A 267 19.17 -11.56 -18.93
CA PRO A 267 17.96 -10.82 -19.28
C PRO A 267 17.80 -10.60 -20.80
N GLU A 268 18.90 -10.42 -21.53
CA GLU A 268 18.86 -10.21 -22.98
C GLU A 268 18.42 -11.46 -23.74
N ILE A 269 18.87 -12.65 -23.31
CA ILE A 269 18.46 -13.94 -23.88
C ILE A 269 16.98 -14.18 -23.52
N LEU A 270 16.59 -13.92 -22.28
CA LEU A 270 15.20 -14.03 -21.80
C LEU A 270 14.24 -13.25 -22.69
N GLU A 271 14.53 -11.97 -22.95
CA GLU A 271 13.66 -11.11 -23.77
C GLU A 271 13.60 -11.56 -25.25
N LYS A 272 14.68 -12.12 -25.77
CA LYS A 272 14.67 -12.72 -27.11
C LYS A 272 13.84 -14.01 -27.14
N ALA A 273 14.02 -14.88 -26.17
CA ALA A 273 13.34 -16.16 -26.08
C ALA A 273 11.83 -16.01 -25.90
N LYS A 274 11.36 -15.07 -25.07
CA LYS A 274 9.93 -14.75 -24.90
C LYS A 274 9.22 -14.47 -26.24
N LYS A 275 9.89 -13.77 -27.15
CA LYS A 275 9.34 -13.42 -28.48
C LYS A 275 9.29 -14.61 -29.43
N LEU A 276 10.01 -15.68 -29.15
CA LEU A 276 10.06 -16.90 -29.97
C LEU A 276 8.99 -17.92 -29.58
N VAL A 277 8.41 -17.82 -28.40
CA VAL A 277 7.26 -18.62 -28.00
C VAL A 277 6.04 -18.19 -28.82
N LYS A 278 5.39 -19.14 -29.49
CA LYS A 278 4.24 -18.89 -30.32
C LYS A 278 2.99 -19.50 -29.71
N VAL A 279 1.97 -18.68 -29.51
CA VAL A 279 0.69 -19.12 -28.98
C VAL A 279 -0.40 -18.92 -30.06
N THR A 280 -1.20 -19.97 -30.27
CA THR A 280 -2.37 -19.91 -31.15
C THR A 280 -3.62 -19.74 -30.32
N TYR A 281 -4.41 -18.72 -30.62
CA TYR A 281 -5.61 -18.37 -29.88
C TYR A 281 -6.87 -18.45 -30.76
N GLU A 282 -8.00 -18.74 -30.12
CA GLU A 282 -9.35 -18.47 -30.61
C GLU A 282 -9.89 -17.28 -29.78
N PRO A 283 -9.90 -16.05 -30.34
CA PRO A 283 -10.42 -14.87 -29.63
C PRO A 283 -11.92 -15.00 -29.38
N LEU A 284 -12.33 -14.56 -28.17
CA LEU A 284 -13.73 -14.60 -27.71
C LEU A 284 -14.18 -13.18 -27.28
N PRO A 285 -15.49 -12.88 -27.29
CA PRO A 285 -16.01 -11.62 -26.78
C PRO A 285 -15.62 -11.39 -25.32
N ALA A 286 -15.11 -10.19 -25.02
CA ALA A 286 -14.74 -9.77 -23.67
C ALA A 286 -15.83 -8.91 -23.01
N VAL A 287 -15.82 -8.83 -21.68
CA VAL A 287 -16.67 -7.99 -20.84
C VAL A 287 -15.82 -6.86 -20.28
N HIS A 288 -16.23 -5.59 -20.50
CA HIS A 288 -15.39 -4.42 -20.21
C HIS A 288 -15.85 -3.63 -18.98
N ASN A 289 -17.06 -3.82 -18.51
CA ASN A 289 -17.60 -3.06 -17.38
C ASN A 289 -18.82 -3.76 -16.77
N PRO A 290 -19.25 -3.43 -15.53
CA PRO A 290 -20.42 -4.02 -14.91
C PRO A 290 -21.72 -3.93 -15.74
N PRO A 291 -22.08 -2.81 -16.41
CA PRO A 291 -23.24 -2.77 -17.29
C PRO A 291 -23.26 -3.85 -18.38
N GLU A 292 -22.10 -4.19 -18.95
CA GLU A 292 -21.99 -5.32 -19.89
C GLU A 292 -22.08 -6.66 -19.15
N ALA A 293 -21.52 -6.75 -17.94
CA ALA A 293 -21.47 -7.98 -17.14
C ALA A 293 -22.86 -8.46 -16.67
N TRP A 294 -23.80 -7.54 -16.41
CA TRP A 294 -25.15 -7.90 -15.95
C TRP A 294 -26.19 -7.98 -17.07
N ALA A 295 -25.82 -7.68 -18.31
CA ALA A 295 -26.74 -7.84 -19.45
C ALA A 295 -27.20 -9.29 -19.59
N GLU A 296 -28.46 -9.50 -19.99
CA GLU A 296 -29.10 -10.83 -20.05
C GLU A 296 -28.31 -11.85 -20.91
N ASN A 297 -27.64 -11.38 -21.96
CA ASN A 297 -26.83 -12.20 -22.87
C ASN A 297 -25.34 -11.92 -22.74
N ALA A 298 -24.86 -11.44 -21.56
CA ALA A 298 -23.45 -11.15 -21.34
C ALA A 298 -22.56 -12.40 -21.55
N PRO A 299 -21.43 -12.28 -22.25
CA PRO A 299 -20.41 -13.32 -22.21
C PRO A 299 -20.00 -13.59 -20.75
N ARG A 300 -19.77 -14.84 -20.41
CA ARG A 300 -19.28 -15.20 -19.06
C ARG A 300 -17.78 -15.09 -19.02
N VAL A 301 -17.23 -14.46 -17.99
CA VAL A 301 -15.78 -14.41 -17.78
C VAL A 301 -15.26 -15.81 -17.47
N PHE A 302 -15.98 -16.56 -16.63
CA PHE A 302 -15.73 -17.98 -16.32
C PHE A 302 -16.85 -18.84 -16.92
N ASP A 303 -16.48 -19.83 -17.73
CA ASP A 303 -17.47 -20.73 -18.38
C ASP A 303 -18.22 -21.61 -17.35
N GLU A 304 -17.58 -21.91 -16.20
CA GLU A 304 -18.13 -22.71 -15.11
C GLU A 304 -19.09 -21.99 -14.17
N GLU A 305 -19.12 -20.64 -14.20
CA GLU A 305 -19.99 -19.84 -13.34
C GLU A 305 -21.37 -19.60 -13.98
N GLU A 306 -22.42 -19.48 -13.18
CA GLU A 306 -23.78 -19.22 -13.67
C GLU A 306 -23.98 -17.77 -14.14
N SER A 307 -23.18 -16.83 -13.64
CA SER A 307 -23.24 -15.40 -13.97
C SER A 307 -21.88 -14.74 -13.77
N ASN A 308 -21.77 -13.46 -14.16
CA ASN A 308 -20.57 -12.65 -13.86
C ASN A 308 -20.62 -12.02 -12.45
N VAL A 309 -21.56 -12.38 -11.60
CA VAL A 309 -21.60 -11.91 -10.20
C VAL A 309 -20.52 -12.62 -9.41
N GLN A 310 -19.52 -11.86 -8.93
CA GLN A 310 -18.44 -12.35 -8.07
C GLN A 310 -18.88 -12.42 -6.61
N ALA A 311 -19.56 -11.38 -6.14
CA ALA A 311 -20.07 -11.31 -4.77
C ALA A 311 -21.33 -10.46 -4.68
N TYR A 312 -22.22 -10.81 -3.76
CA TYR A 312 -23.37 -10.02 -3.38
C TYR A 312 -23.41 -9.85 -1.86
N LYS A 313 -23.70 -8.63 -1.41
CA LYS A 313 -23.84 -8.28 0.01
C LYS A 313 -25.10 -7.46 0.22
N HIS A 314 -25.89 -7.84 1.21
CA HIS A 314 -27.06 -7.08 1.65
C HIS A 314 -26.98 -6.89 3.15
N ILE A 315 -27.01 -5.63 3.57
CA ILE A 315 -26.93 -5.25 4.98
C ILE A 315 -28.08 -4.29 5.26
N ALA A 316 -28.96 -4.66 6.18
CA ALA A 316 -30.10 -3.84 6.54
C ALA A 316 -30.33 -3.87 8.05
N ARG A 317 -30.78 -2.75 8.61
CA ARG A 317 -31.25 -2.63 9.97
C ARG A 317 -32.32 -1.55 10.06
N GLY A 318 -33.34 -1.79 10.92
CA GLY A 318 -34.49 -0.90 11.01
C GLY A 318 -35.35 -0.91 9.75
N ASP A 319 -36.01 0.19 9.45
CA ASP A 319 -36.84 0.40 8.26
C ASP A 319 -36.40 1.69 7.55
N ALA A 320 -35.42 1.54 6.65
CA ALA A 320 -34.83 2.67 5.91
C ALA A 320 -35.86 3.36 5.01
N ASP A 321 -36.75 2.61 4.36
CA ASP A 321 -37.77 3.19 3.45
C ASP A 321 -38.76 4.07 4.21
N THR A 322 -39.29 3.59 5.33
CA THR A 322 -40.19 4.37 6.18
C THR A 322 -39.48 5.58 6.82
N ALA A 323 -38.25 5.40 7.29
CA ALA A 323 -37.47 6.47 7.90
C ALA A 323 -37.17 7.61 6.89
N ILE A 324 -36.74 7.26 5.67
CA ILE A 324 -36.47 8.23 4.58
C ILE A 324 -37.77 8.90 4.16
N LYS A 325 -38.87 8.16 3.98
CA LYS A 325 -40.17 8.71 3.58
C LYS A 325 -40.69 9.73 4.57
N ASN A 326 -40.46 9.53 5.87
CA ASN A 326 -40.91 10.42 6.95
C ASN A 326 -39.90 11.54 7.26
N SER A 327 -38.76 11.56 6.60
CA SER A 327 -37.75 12.61 6.77
C SER A 327 -38.22 13.95 6.24
N LYS A 328 -37.79 15.03 6.89
CA LYS A 328 -38.07 16.41 6.45
C LYS A 328 -37.32 16.75 5.17
N TYR A 329 -36.08 16.34 5.07
CA TYR A 329 -35.24 16.54 3.89
C TYR A 329 -34.73 15.18 3.38
N VAL A 330 -34.79 14.98 2.08
CA VAL A 330 -34.31 13.76 1.40
C VAL A 330 -33.43 14.18 0.23
N ILE A 331 -32.32 13.49 0.05
CA ILE A 331 -31.40 13.66 -1.09
C ILE A 331 -31.10 12.29 -1.68
N SER A 332 -31.15 12.20 -3.01
CA SER A 332 -30.70 11.02 -3.78
C SER A 332 -29.69 11.47 -4.83
N GLN A 333 -28.55 10.77 -4.91
CA GLN A 333 -27.48 11.09 -5.85
C GLN A 333 -26.83 9.82 -6.37
N HIS A 334 -26.32 9.90 -7.60
CA HIS A 334 -25.44 8.89 -8.21
C HIS A 334 -23.98 9.32 -8.07
N PHE A 335 -23.11 8.36 -7.73
CA PHE A 335 -21.67 8.58 -7.58
C PHE A 335 -20.86 7.58 -8.40
N GLU A 336 -19.74 8.05 -8.96
CA GLU A 336 -18.78 7.19 -9.65
C GLU A 336 -17.38 7.42 -9.10
N THR A 337 -16.64 6.32 -8.93
CA THR A 337 -15.22 6.36 -8.57
C THR A 337 -14.38 5.54 -9.54
N PRO A 338 -13.14 5.98 -9.86
CA PRO A 338 -12.34 5.38 -10.92
C PRO A 338 -11.52 4.19 -10.46
N TRP A 339 -11.00 3.42 -11.42
CA TRP A 339 -9.80 2.63 -11.27
C TRP A 339 -8.63 3.51 -10.84
N THR A 340 -7.82 3.07 -9.87
CA THR A 340 -6.54 3.71 -9.54
C THR A 340 -5.47 2.69 -9.20
N GLU A 341 -4.23 3.14 -9.36
CA GLU A 341 -3.01 2.36 -9.22
C GLU A 341 -2.35 2.63 -7.85
N HIS A 342 -1.88 1.58 -7.17
CA HIS A 342 -1.12 1.69 -5.91
C HIS A 342 0.11 2.55 -6.07
N ALA A 343 0.79 2.41 -7.19
CA ALA A 343 1.98 3.16 -7.55
C ALA A 343 3.14 3.01 -6.55
N PHE A 344 3.26 1.83 -5.93
CA PHE A 344 4.48 1.52 -5.18
C PHE A 344 5.70 1.58 -6.12
N LEU A 345 6.84 2.06 -5.60
CA LEU A 345 8.01 2.31 -6.45
C LEU A 345 8.78 1.03 -6.81
N GLU A 346 8.76 0.03 -5.95
CA GLU A 346 9.37 -1.26 -6.21
C GLU A 346 8.45 -2.15 -7.05
N PRO A 347 8.78 -2.48 -8.32
CA PRO A 347 8.08 -3.54 -9.04
C PRO A 347 8.24 -4.88 -8.32
N GLU A 348 7.29 -5.77 -8.48
CA GLU A 348 7.29 -7.08 -7.87
C GLU A 348 8.50 -7.88 -8.33
N CYS A 349 9.16 -8.52 -7.38
CA CYS A 349 10.34 -9.34 -7.61
C CYS A 349 10.41 -10.47 -6.58
N ALA A 350 10.84 -11.64 -7.03
CA ALA A 350 11.21 -12.75 -6.17
C ALA A 350 12.52 -13.39 -6.65
N VAL A 351 13.34 -13.83 -5.70
CA VAL A 351 14.53 -14.65 -5.96
C VAL A 351 14.31 -15.98 -5.28
N SER A 352 14.51 -17.07 -6.03
CA SER A 352 14.35 -18.43 -5.49
C SER A 352 15.59 -19.29 -5.77
N TYR A 353 15.92 -20.15 -4.81
CA TYR A 353 17.05 -21.08 -4.87
C TYR A 353 16.80 -22.29 -3.97
N ILE A 354 17.58 -23.36 -4.13
CA ILE A 354 17.56 -24.48 -3.19
C ILE A 354 18.48 -24.15 -2.03
N ASP A 355 17.94 -24.15 -0.82
CA ASP A 355 18.74 -23.90 0.38
C ASP A 355 19.58 -25.14 0.79
N PRO A 356 20.54 -25.01 1.73
CA PRO A 356 21.40 -26.16 2.15
C PRO A 356 20.60 -27.33 2.71
N ASP A 357 19.38 -27.13 3.23
CA ASP A 357 18.51 -28.20 3.76
C ASP A 357 17.63 -28.84 2.67
N GLY A 358 17.75 -28.38 1.42
CA GLY A 358 17.02 -28.89 0.27
C GLY A 358 15.61 -28.34 0.12
N TYR A 359 15.30 -27.20 0.73
CA TYR A 359 14.05 -26.49 0.54
C TYR A 359 14.15 -25.50 -0.63
N VAL A 360 13.04 -25.30 -1.33
CA VAL A 360 12.87 -24.17 -2.24
C VAL A 360 12.72 -22.92 -1.38
N MET A 361 13.77 -22.11 -1.33
CA MET A 361 13.77 -20.81 -0.65
C MET A 361 13.23 -19.74 -1.60
N VAL A 362 12.31 -18.90 -1.11
CA VAL A 362 11.78 -17.74 -1.85
C VAL A 362 12.04 -16.47 -1.05
N LEU A 363 12.89 -15.60 -1.58
CA LEU A 363 13.08 -14.23 -1.08
C LEU A 363 12.02 -13.34 -1.75
N SER A 364 11.10 -12.80 -0.97
CA SER A 364 9.88 -12.17 -1.46
C SER A 364 9.72 -10.71 -1.05
N THR A 365 8.91 -9.99 -1.81
CA THR A 365 8.41 -8.64 -1.51
C THR A 365 6.88 -8.65 -1.48
N ASP A 366 6.30 -9.26 -0.45
CA ASP A 366 4.85 -9.43 -0.28
C ASP A 366 4.32 -8.87 1.05
N GLN A 367 3.01 -8.90 1.21
CA GLN A 367 2.32 -8.51 2.44
C GLN A 367 2.05 -9.68 3.38
N SER A 368 2.35 -10.92 2.95
CA SER A 368 2.22 -12.14 3.76
C SER A 368 3.14 -13.27 3.28
N SER A 369 4.22 -13.53 4.02
CA SER A 369 5.11 -14.65 3.73
C SER A 369 4.43 -16.02 3.89
N HIS A 370 3.44 -16.14 4.79
CA HIS A 370 2.73 -17.41 5.03
C HIS A 370 1.69 -17.71 3.95
N THR A 371 0.99 -16.70 3.42
CA THR A 371 0.12 -16.86 2.24
C THR A 371 0.96 -17.28 1.03
N THR A 372 2.09 -16.60 0.79
CA THR A 372 3.06 -16.99 -0.25
C THR A 372 3.54 -18.43 -0.08
N LEU A 373 3.87 -18.86 1.15
CA LEU A 373 4.25 -20.23 1.45
C LEU A 373 3.15 -21.23 1.07
N HIS A 374 1.91 -20.95 1.48
CA HIS A 374 0.75 -21.81 1.21
C HIS A 374 0.53 -22.02 -0.29
N GLU A 375 0.46 -20.94 -1.04
CA GLU A 375 0.26 -20.94 -2.49
C GLU A 375 1.40 -21.67 -3.23
N CYS A 376 2.66 -21.44 -2.83
CA CYS A 376 3.80 -22.14 -3.42
C CYS A 376 3.77 -23.66 -3.13
N LYS A 377 3.38 -24.08 -1.92
CA LYS A 377 3.22 -25.49 -1.57
C LYS A 377 2.16 -26.18 -2.43
N LEU A 378 1.01 -25.54 -2.63
CA LEU A 378 -0.06 -26.07 -3.48
C LEU A 378 0.40 -26.22 -4.92
N LEU A 379 1.01 -25.19 -5.50
CA LEU A 379 1.52 -25.22 -6.88
C LEU A 379 2.60 -26.30 -7.09
N LEU A 380 3.52 -26.46 -6.14
CA LEU A 380 4.61 -27.42 -6.22
C LEU A 380 4.20 -28.84 -5.80
N GLY A 381 3.03 -29.01 -5.15
CA GLY A 381 2.66 -30.29 -4.54
C GLY A 381 3.69 -30.78 -3.51
N SER A 382 4.35 -29.87 -2.80
CA SER A 382 5.47 -30.14 -1.92
C SER A 382 5.50 -29.24 -0.70
N ASP A 383 5.77 -29.83 0.48
CA ASP A 383 5.98 -29.08 1.72
C ASP A 383 7.39 -28.48 1.86
N LYS A 384 8.30 -28.82 0.95
CA LYS A 384 9.69 -28.34 0.99
C LYS A 384 9.82 -26.93 0.40
N VAL A 385 9.16 -25.97 1.00
CA VAL A 385 9.21 -24.55 0.64
C VAL A 385 9.47 -23.72 1.90
N ARG A 386 10.28 -22.68 1.77
CA ARG A 386 10.51 -21.63 2.78
C ARG A 386 10.39 -20.27 2.13
N VAL A 387 9.78 -19.31 2.82
CA VAL A 387 9.63 -17.94 2.34
C VAL A 387 10.23 -16.98 3.36
N GLN A 388 10.98 -16.00 2.89
CA GLN A 388 11.51 -14.91 3.70
C GLN A 388 11.21 -13.56 3.03
N ASN A 389 10.54 -12.68 3.76
CA ASN A 389 10.38 -11.30 3.29
C ASN A 389 11.71 -10.55 3.34
N GLN A 390 11.96 -9.81 2.28
CA GLN A 390 13.01 -8.81 2.21
C GLN A 390 12.44 -7.42 2.56
N LEU A 391 13.20 -6.35 2.34
CA LEU A 391 12.59 -5.01 2.36
C LEU A 391 11.51 -4.93 1.28
N VAL A 392 10.39 -4.32 1.61
CA VAL A 392 9.27 -4.12 0.68
C VAL A 392 9.17 -2.64 0.32
N GLY A 393 9.28 -2.32 -0.95
CA GLY A 393 9.29 -0.96 -1.48
C GLY A 393 7.91 -0.33 -1.67
N GLY A 394 7.03 -0.53 -0.66
CA GLY A 394 5.62 -0.16 -0.66
C GLY A 394 4.71 -1.30 -1.13
N GLY A 395 3.48 -1.33 -0.63
CA GLY A 395 2.49 -2.35 -1.01
C GLY A 395 1.08 -1.75 -1.13
N PHE A 396 0.58 -1.13 -0.06
CA PHE A 396 -0.74 -0.46 -0.01
C PHE A 396 -1.93 -1.37 -0.31
N GLY A 397 -1.75 -2.69 -0.24
CA GLY A 397 -2.70 -3.73 -0.64
C GLY A 397 -2.34 -4.45 -1.95
N GLY A 398 -1.56 -3.82 -2.83
CA GLY A 398 -1.24 -4.37 -4.16
C GLY A 398 -0.23 -5.52 -4.16
N LYS A 399 0.33 -5.88 -3.00
CA LYS A 399 1.24 -7.02 -2.83
C LYS A 399 0.66 -8.08 -1.86
N GLU A 400 -0.65 -8.12 -1.71
CA GLU A 400 -1.35 -9.19 -0.98
C GLU A 400 -1.51 -10.43 -1.86
N ASP A 401 -1.91 -10.24 -3.11
CA ASP A 401 -2.04 -11.32 -4.07
C ASP A 401 -0.69 -11.77 -4.64
N MET A 402 -0.63 -13.03 -5.06
CA MET A 402 0.53 -13.64 -5.72
C MET A 402 0.81 -12.99 -7.08
N SER A 403 2.06 -12.69 -7.38
CA SER A 403 2.46 -12.08 -8.67
C SER A 403 3.61 -12.83 -9.37
N VAL A 404 4.73 -13.05 -8.68
CA VAL A 404 5.94 -13.66 -9.24
C VAL A 404 6.55 -14.75 -8.36
N GLN A 405 6.15 -14.83 -7.11
CA GLN A 405 6.74 -15.71 -6.10
C GLN A 405 6.57 -17.19 -6.50
N HIS A 406 5.34 -17.56 -6.87
CA HIS A 406 4.98 -18.89 -7.33
C HIS A 406 5.71 -19.28 -8.63
N HIS A 407 5.93 -18.34 -9.56
CA HIS A 407 6.72 -18.55 -10.76
C HIS A 407 8.20 -18.81 -10.42
N ALA A 408 8.79 -18.00 -9.52
CA ALA A 408 10.17 -18.19 -9.09
C ALA A 408 10.36 -19.55 -8.38
N ALA A 409 9.44 -19.90 -7.48
CA ALA A 409 9.44 -21.18 -6.79
C ALA A 409 9.32 -22.36 -7.76
N LEU A 410 8.41 -22.31 -8.74
CA LEU A 410 8.21 -23.33 -9.76
C LEU A 410 9.47 -23.54 -10.62
N ILE A 411 10.08 -22.45 -11.08
CA ILE A 411 11.31 -22.51 -11.88
C ILE A 411 12.43 -23.21 -11.09
N THR A 412 12.67 -22.79 -9.85
CA THR A 412 13.70 -23.39 -8.99
C THR A 412 13.41 -24.87 -8.73
N TYR A 413 12.16 -25.23 -8.43
CA TYR A 413 11.76 -26.62 -8.18
C TYR A 413 12.00 -27.52 -9.37
N LEU A 414 11.68 -27.06 -10.59
CA LEU A 414 11.80 -27.86 -11.81
C LEU A 414 13.22 -27.90 -12.40
N THR A 415 14.06 -26.91 -12.11
CA THR A 415 15.38 -26.76 -12.73
C THR A 415 16.54 -26.94 -11.76
N GLY A 416 16.32 -26.86 -10.46
CA GLY A 416 17.36 -26.80 -9.44
C GLY A 416 18.22 -25.54 -9.49
N ARG A 417 17.87 -24.53 -10.35
CA ARG A 417 18.67 -23.33 -10.56
C ARG A 417 18.19 -22.20 -9.66
N THR A 418 19.13 -21.36 -9.27
CA THR A 418 18.81 -20.04 -8.69
C THR A 418 18.18 -19.16 -9.75
N VAL A 419 17.04 -18.51 -9.45
CA VAL A 419 16.34 -17.67 -10.41
C VAL A 419 15.86 -16.36 -9.79
N LYS A 420 15.91 -15.28 -10.57
CA LYS A 420 15.23 -14.01 -10.30
C LYS A 420 14.08 -13.87 -11.27
N VAL A 421 12.86 -13.65 -10.74
CA VAL A 421 11.68 -13.26 -11.52
C VAL A 421 11.28 -11.85 -11.08
N LYS A 422 11.39 -10.89 -11.99
CA LYS A 422 11.07 -9.49 -11.75
C LYS A 422 10.14 -8.97 -12.85
N LEU A 423 9.08 -8.28 -12.45
CA LEU A 423 8.22 -7.59 -13.41
C LEU A 423 8.89 -6.31 -13.92
N THR A 424 8.75 -6.04 -15.19
CA THR A 424 8.94 -4.69 -15.72
C THR A 424 7.85 -3.77 -15.18
N ARG A 425 8.03 -2.44 -15.25
CA ARG A 425 6.97 -1.52 -14.77
C ARG A 425 5.65 -1.66 -15.56
N PRO A 426 5.65 -1.82 -16.90
CA PRO A 426 4.40 -2.12 -17.62
C PRO A 426 3.72 -3.42 -17.17
N GLU A 427 4.49 -4.50 -16.93
CA GLU A 427 3.94 -5.75 -16.38
C GLU A 427 3.39 -5.56 -14.96
N SER A 428 4.10 -4.85 -14.08
CA SER A 428 3.61 -4.51 -12.75
C SER A 428 2.29 -3.73 -12.80
N LEU A 429 2.19 -2.73 -13.70
CA LEU A 429 0.94 -1.99 -13.90
C LEU A 429 -0.20 -2.87 -14.41
N LEU A 430 0.08 -3.89 -15.21
CA LEU A 430 -0.92 -4.81 -15.78
C LEU A 430 -1.40 -5.87 -14.77
N ILE A 431 -0.52 -6.39 -13.92
CA ILE A 431 -0.73 -7.69 -13.25
C ILE A 431 -1.32 -7.54 -11.85
N HIS A 432 -0.71 -6.73 -10.96
CA HIS A 432 -1.21 -6.69 -9.59
C HIS A 432 -2.61 -6.05 -9.50
N PRO A 433 -3.45 -6.46 -8.53
CA PRO A 433 -4.80 -5.95 -8.39
C PRO A 433 -4.85 -4.43 -8.16
N LYS A 434 -5.89 -3.79 -8.65
CA LYS A 434 -6.11 -2.33 -8.60
C LYS A 434 -7.18 -1.94 -7.59
N ARG A 435 -7.41 -0.62 -7.38
CA ARG A 435 -8.59 -0.14 -6.66
C ARG A 435 -9.83 -0.38 -7.51
N HIS A 436 -10.84 -1.01 -6.94
CA HIS A 436 -12.13 -1.20 -7.58
C HIS A 436 -12.77 0.15 -7.97
N PRO A 437 -13.21 0.35 -9.20
CA PRO A 437 -14.14 1.42 -9.53
C PRO A 437 -15.53 1.07 -9.02
N PHE A 438 -16.27 2.08 -8.55
CA PHE A 438 -17.61 1.90 -8.01
C PHE A 438 -18.61 2.80 -8.70
N TRP A 439 -19.83 2.28 -8.91
CA TRP A 439 -21.03 3.00 -9.28
C TRP A 439 -22.02 2.87 -8.13
N MET A 440 -22.52 3.97 -7.60
CA MET A 440 -23.24 3.97 -6.34
C MET A 440 -24.44 4.92 -6.40
N ASP A 441 -25.62 4.42 -6.04
CA ASP A 441 -26.82 5.20 -5.87
C ASP A 441 -27.12 5.30 -4.38
N PHE A 442 -27.10 6.52 -3.83
CA PHE A 442 -27.32 6.77 -2.39
C PHE A 442 -28.53 7.65 -2.18
N THR A 443 -29.32 7.33 -1.18
CA THR A 443 -30.42 8.16 -0.67
C THR A 443 -30.28 8.33 0.84
N MET A 444 -30.33 9.59 1.32
CA MET A 444 -30.26 9.92 2.74
C MET A 444 -31.43 10.82 3.12
N GLY A 445 -32.04 10.55 4.28
CA GLY A 445 -33.07 11.37 4.87
C GLY A 445 -32.69 11.91 6.25
N CYS A 446 -33.08 13.18 6.56
CA CYS A 446 -32.89 13.75 7.89
C CYS A 446 -34.13 14.56 8.35
N ASP A 447 -34.20 14.83 9.65
CA ASP A 447 -35.22 15.74 10.23
C ASP A 447 -34.90 17.23 10.02
N GLU A 448 -35.72 18.11 10.56
CA GLU A 448 -35.54 19.56 10.48
C GLU A 448 -34.28 20.07 11.19
N ASN A 449 -33.70 19.31 12.09
CA ASN A 449 -32.48 19.64 12.84
C ASN A 449 -31.23 19.07 12.19
N GLY A 450 -31.36 18.33 11.08
CA GLY A 450 -30.26 17.67 10.42
C GLY A 450 -29.82 16.34 11.06
N ILE A 451 -30.68 15.74 11.89
CA ILE A 451 -30.43 14.39 12.44
C ILE A 451 -30.80 13.35 11.39
N ILE A 452 -29.85 12.50 11.03
CA ILE A 452 -30.02 11.43 10.03
C ILE A 452 -31.09 10.46 10.52
N GLN A 453 -32.11 10.20 9.71
CA GLN A 453 -33.20 9.28 9.99
C GLN A 453 -32.98 7.93 9.28
N GLY A 454 -32.44 7.94 8.08
CA GLY A 454 -32.18 6.72 7.33
C GLY A 454 -31.28 6.94 6.11
N VAL A 455 -30.61 5.87 5.70
CA VAL A 455 -29.76 5.81 4.50
C VAL A 455 -30.04 4.53 3.72
N LYS A 456 -30.16 4.65 2.42
CA LYS A 456 -30.30 3.52 1.50
C LYS A 456 -29.30 3.65 0.34
N ALA A 457 -28.66 2.55 -0.04
CA ALA A 457 -27.72 2.57 -1.17
C ALA A 457 -27.70 1.28 -1.98
N LYS A 458 -27.38 1.43 -3.26
CA LYS A 458 -26.98 0.35 -4.17
C LYS A 458 -25.57 0.63 -4.67
N VAL A 459 -24.72 -0.37 -4.54
CA VAL A 459 -23.28 -0.27 -4.82
C VAL A 459 -22.89 -1.36 -5.82
N TYR A 460 -22.30 -0.97 -6.93
CA TYR A 460 -21.79 -1.87 -7.95
C TYR A 460 -20.29 -1.66 -8.10
N SER A 461 -19.53 -2.76 -8.18
CA SER A 461 -18.08 -2.71 -8.39
C SER A 461 -17.62 -3.64 -9.50
N ASP A 462 -16.57 -3.23 -10.20
CA ASP A 462 -15.83 -4.07 -11.14
C ASP A 462 -14.63 -4.70 -10.39
N THR A 463 -14.60 -6.03 -10.33
CA THR A 463 -13.50 -6.77 -9.68
C THR A 463 -12.44 -7.24 -10.69
N GLY A 464 -12.63 -6.97 -11.98
CA GLY A 464 -11.74 -7.45 -13.03
C GLY A 464 -11.81 -8.95 -13.22
N ALA A 465 -10.72 -9.53 -13.69
CA ALA A 465 -10.65 -10.91 -14.16
C ALA A 465 -10.74 -11.98 -13.07
N PHE A 466 -10.44 -11.65 -11.82
CA PHE A 466 -10.35 -12.61 -10.72
C PHE A 466 -11.00 -12.09 -9.44
N ALA A 467 -11.37 -13.04 -8.55
CA ALA A 467 -11.97 -12.70 -7.27
C ALA A 467 -11.04 -11.87 -6.38
N SER A 468 -9.74 -12.23 -6.29
CA SER A 468 -8.80 -11.57 -5.38
C SER A 468 -9.47 -11.30 -4.01
N LEU A 469 -9.53 -10.03 -3.58
CA LEU A 469 -10.25 -9.58 -2.40
C LEU A 469 -11.53 -8.78 -2.73
N GLY A 470 -12.11 -8.95 -3.94
CA GLY A 470 -13.31 -8.22 -4.38
C GLY A 470 -14.50 -8.37 -3.45
N GLY A 471 -14.81 -9.59 -3.01
CA GLY A 471 -15.88 -9.85 -2.05
C GLY A 471 -15.68 -9.14 -0.70
N PRO A 472 -14.54 -9.30 -0.01
CA PRO A 472 -14.22 -8.55 1.20
C PRO A 472 -14.18 -7.03 1.03
N VAL A 473 -13.68 -6.50 -0.10
CA VAL A 473 -13.70 -5.06 -0.38
C VAL A 473 -15.14 -4.55 -0.47
N LEU A 474 -16.01 -5.26 -1.20
CA LEU A 474 -17.43 -4.94 -1.28
C LEU A 474 -18.10 -4.99 0.09
N GLU A 475 -17.80 -5.99 0.90
CA GLU A 475 -18.34 -6.15 2.25
C GLU A 475 -17.95 -4.98 3.16
N ARG A 476 -16.66 -4.54 3.12
CA ARG A 476 -16.24 -3.37 3.89
C ARG A 476 -16.85 -2.08 3.37
N ALA A 477 -16.99 -1.94 2.05
CA ALA A 477 -17.72 -0.82 1.43
C ALA A 477 -19.13 -0.72 1.99
N CYS A 478 -19.88 -1.83 2.00
CA CYS A 478 -21.26 -1.87 2.48
C CYS A 478 -21.37 -1.65 4.00
N THR A 479 -20.52 -2.31 4.81
CA THR A 479 -20.58 -2.18 6.28
C THR A 479 -20.24 -0.78 6.79
N HIS A 480 -19.44 -0.03 6.05
CA HIS A 480 -19.01 1.32 6.44
C HIS A 480 -19.76 2.44 5.70
N ALA A 481 -20.59 2.10 4.70
CA ALA A 481 -21.33 3.07 3.89
C ALA A 481 -22.25 3.97 4.72
N ALA A 482 -22.72 3.49 5.87
CA ALA A 482 -23.51 4.27 6.80
C ALA A 482 -22.76 5.44 7.49
N GLY A 483 -21.44 5.45 7.43
CA GLY A 483 -20.60 6.44 8.10
C GLY A 483 -20.52 6.27 9.62
N PRO A 484 -19.72 7.10 10.32
CA PRO A 484 -19.52 7.03 11.76
C PRO A 484 -20.62 7.80 12.55
N TYR A 485 -21.90 7.56 12.24
CA TYR A 485 -23.02 8.35 12.76
C TYR A 485 -24.01 7.54 13.55
N ASN A 486 -24.69 8.18 14.50
CA ASN A 486 -25.66 7.55 15.39
C ASN A 486 -27.08 7.61 14.79
N TYR A 487 -27.45 6.61 14.01
CA TYR A 487 -28.80 6.37 13.52
C TYR A 487 -28.97 4.87 13.26
N GLN A 488 -30.22 4.36 13.11
CA GLN A 488 -30.47 2.92 13.14
C GLN A 488 -31.17 2.38 11.89
N ASN A 489 -31.62 3.22 10.96
CA ASN A 489 -32.35 2.76 9.80
C ASN A 489 -31.45 2.84 8.55
N PHE A 490 -30.99 1.72 8.05
CA PHE A 490 -30.21 1.72 6.83
C PHE A 490 -30.38 0.42 6.04
N GLU A 491 -30.21 0.50 4.73
CA GLU A 491 -30.24 -0.65 3.84
C GLU A 491 -29.21 -0.41 2.70
N ILE A 492 -28.22 -1.31 2.62
CA ILE A 492 -27.16 -1.26 1.64
C ILE A 492 -27.10 -2.57 0.87
N GLU A 493 -27.24 -2.50 -0.45
CA GLU A 493 -27.04 -3.60 -1.38
C GLU A 493 -25.76 -3.39 -2.18
N GLY A 494 -24.90 -4.40 -2.25
CA GLY A 494 -23.66 -4.37 -3.02
C GLY A 494 -23.54 -5.56 -3.94
N THR A 495 -23.06 -5.34 -5.18
CA THR A 495 -22.74 -6.40 -6.13
C THR A 495 -21.40 -6.13 -6.80
N ALA A 496 -20.49 -7.11 -6.75
CA ALA A 496 -19.24 -7.12 -7.48
C ALA A 496 -19.36 -8.00 -8.72
N TYR A 497 -18.83 -7.52 -9.84
CA TYR A 497 -18.89 -8.23 -11.11
C TYR A 497 -17.49 -8.57 -11.62
N TYR A 498 -17.34 -9.78 -12.17
CA TYR A 498 -16.19 -10.13 -13.00
C TYR A 498 -16.26 -9.40 -14.34
N THR A 499 -15.10 -8.96 -14.84
CA THR A 499 -14.89 -8.45 -16.19
C THR A 499 -13.57 -8.98 -16.75
N ASN A 500 -13.24 -8.70 -18.00
CA ASN A 500 -11.93 -9.06 -18.57
C ASN A 500 -10.87 -7.94 -18.40
N ASN A 501 -11.14 -6.97 -17.53
CA ASN A 501 -10.17 -5.96 -17.13
C ASN A 501 -9.09 -6.56 -16.23
N PRO A 502 -7.94 -5.86 -16.02
CA PRO A 502 -6.99 -6.22 -14.96
C PRO A 502 -7.69 -6.43 -13.62
N PRO A 503 -7.24 -7.36 -12.77
CA PRO A 503 -7.90 -7.67 -11.51
C PRO A 503 -7.95 -6.44 -10.58
N ALA A 504 -8.99 -6.38 -9.75
CA ALA A 504 -9.08 -5.47 -8.62
C ALA A 504 -9.03 -6.24 -7.30
N GLY A 505 -8.43 -5.63 -6.28
CA GLY A 505 -8.22 -6.27 -4.97
C GLY A 505 -8.06 -5.26 -3.85
N ALA A 506 -7.23 -5.62 -2.87
CA ALA A 506 -6.93 -4.74 -1.76
C ALA A 506 -6.24 -3.44 -2.24
N PHE A 507 -6.74 -2.32 -1.77
CA PHE A 507 -6.09 -1.02 -1.88
C PHE A 507 -6.44 -0.19 -0.65
N ARG A 508 -5.46 0.51 -0.07
CA ARG A 508 -5.55 1.34 1.16
C ARG A 508 -6.92 2.02 1.29
N GLY A 509 -7.66 1.72 2.36
CA GLY A 509 -9.06 2.12 2.57
C GLY A 509 -10.10 1.05 2.22
N PHE A 510 -9.76 0.05 1.38
CA PHE A 510 -10.46 -1.24 1.18
C PHE A 510 -11.98 -1.10 1.00
N GLY A 511 -12.42 -0.34 -0.01
CA GLY A 511 -13.83 -0.10 -0.33
C GLY A 511 -14.47 1.08 0.41
N VAL A 512 -14.00 1.39 1.61
CA VAL A 512 -14.55 2.48 2.44
C VAL A 512 -14.26 3.86 1.85
N THR A 513 -13.13 4.03 1.16
CA THR A 513 -12.78 5.30 0.49
C THR A 513 -13.86 5.70 -0.55
N GLN A 514 -14.39 4.71 -1.28
CA GLN A 514 -15.41 4.92 -2.32
C GLN A 514 -16.76 5.31 -1.69
N THR A 515 -17.26 4.53 -0.73
CA THR A 515 -18.56 4.81 -0.09
C THR A 515 -18.52 6.04 0.80
N CYS A 516 -17.40 6.35 1.45
CA CYS A 516 -17.21 7.58 2.20
C CYS A 516 -17.36 8.83 1.31
N PHE A 517 -16.87 8.78 0.06
CA PHE A 517 -17.06 9.88 -0.89
C PHE A 517 -18.55 10.18 -1.11
N ALA A 518 -19.37 9.15 -1.28
CA ALA A 518 -20.82 9.29 -1.47
C ALA A 518 -21.51 9.82 -0.19
N THR A 519 -21.32 9.15 0.94
CA THR A 519 -21.98 9.46 2.21
C THR A 519 -21.66 10.86 2.70
N GLU A 520 -20.39 11.24 2.67
CA GLU A 520 -19.93 12.54 3.15
C GLU A 520 -20.34 13.70 2.21
N THR A 521 -20.41 13.44 0.90
CA THR A 521 -20.90 14.43 -0.07
C THR A 521 -22.40 14.69 0.12
N LEU A 522 -23.20 13.61 0.35
CA LEU A 522 -24.62 13.79 0.70
C LEU A 522 -24.81 14.55 1.99
N LEU A 523 -24.00 14.28 3.01
CA LEU A 523 -24.11 14.97 4.29
C LEU A 523 -23.76 16.46 4.18
N ASN A 524 -22.81 16.83 3.31
CA ASN A 524 -22.52 18.24 3.00
C ASN A 524 -23.72 18.93 2.32
N GLU A 525 -24.35 18.23 1.36
CA GLU A 525 -25.56 18.75 0.71
C GLU A 525 -26.74 18.85 1.69
N MET A 526 -26.85 17.90 2.61
CA MET A 526 -27.87 17.92 3.65
C MET A 526 -27.69 19.12 4.60
N ALA A 527 -26.45 19.44 4.99
CA ALA A 527 -26.14 20.61 5.80
C ALA A 527 -26.65 21.93 5.15
N ASP A 528 -26.45 22.05 3.82
CA ASP A 528 -26.93 23.19 3.05
C ASP A 528 -28.47 23.28 3.05
N LYS A 529 -29.16 22.13 2.90
CA LYS A 529 -30.64 22.08 2.94
C LYS A 529 -31.23 22.45 4.31
N VAL A 530 -30.57 22.00 5.37
CA VAL A 530 -30.96 22.31 6.76
C VAL A 530 -30.62 23.75 7.14
N GLY A 531 -29.62 24.36 6.50
CA GLY A 531 -29.11 25.70 6.79
C GLY A 531 -28.14 25.77 7.95
N ILE A 532 -27.38 24.67 8.17
CA ILE A 532 -26.29 24.56 9.18
C ILE A 532 -24.95 24.31 8.52
N THR A 533 -23.85 24.46 9.26
CA THR A 533 -22.54 24.21 8.69
C THR A 533 -22.27 22.71 8.49
N PRO A 534 -21.43 22.32 7.52
CA PRO A 534 -20.96 20.93 7.37
C PRO A 534 -20.28 20.34 8.63
N TRP A 535 -19.63 21.19 9.45
CA TRP A 535 -19.09 20.77 10.73
C TRP A 535 -20.20 20.45 11.74
N GLU A 536 -21.22 21.32 11.84
CA GLU A 536 -22.32 21.21 12.79
C GLU A 536 -23.16 19.95 12.54
N ILE A 537 -23.50 19.63 11.28
CA ILE A 537 -24.30 18.43 10.99
C ILE A 537 -23.56 17.16 11.41
N ARG A 538 -22.22 17.10 11.22
CA ARG A 538 -21.39 15.98 11.67
C ARG A 538 -21.35 15.88 13.18
N TYR A 539 -21.15 17.00 13.86
CA TYR A 539 -21.08 17.03 15.32
C TYR A 539 -22.37 16.55 15.99
N ARG A 540 -23.53 16.93 15.44
CA ARG A 540 -24.86 16.49 15.90
C ARG A 540 -25.05 14.99 15.74
N ASN A 541 -24.61 14.42 14.64
CA ASN A 541 -24.81 13.01 14.29
C ASN A 541 -23.67 12.11 14.74
N ALA A 542 -22.52 12.65 15.14
CA ALA A 542 -21.32 11.88 15.48
C ALA A 542 -21.60 10.78 16.50
N ILE A 543 -21.08 9.58 16.23
CA ILE A 543 -21.10 8.47 17.21
C ILE A 543 -20.28 8.86 18.45
N ARG A 544 -20.73 8.44 19.62
CA ARG A 544 -20.10 8.70 20.92
C ARG A 544 -19.97 7.40 21.71
N PRO A 545 -19.05 7.30 22.68
CA PRO A 545 -18.94 6.14 23.57
C PRO A 545 -20.28 5.70 24.15
N GLY A 546 -20.55 4.39 24.12
CA GLY A 546 -21.80 3.78 24.60
C GLY A 546 -22.98 3.87 23.64
N GLN A 547 -22.86 4.54 22.51
CA GLN A 547 -23.88 4.62 21.46
C GLN A 547 -23.72 3.46 20.47
N GLU A 548 -24.72 3.27 19.64
CA GLU A 548 -24.84 2.17 18.70
C GLU A 548 -24.63 2.67 17.26
N LEU A 549 -23.69 2.08 16.56
CA LEU A 549 -23.49 2.29 15.12
C LEU A 549 -24.66 1.75 14.30
N PRO A 550 -24.88 2.22 13.06
CA PRO A 550 -25.94 1.68 12.20
C PRO A 550 -25.89 0.16 12.02
N ASN A 551 -24.70 -0.46 12.03
CA ASN A 551 -24.55 -1.92 11.95
C ASN A 551 -24.89 -2.67 13.24
N GLY A 552 -25.29 -1.97 14.33
CA GLY A 552 -25.69 -2.55 15.60
C GLY A 552 -24.60 -2.68 16.66
N GLN A 553 -23.35 -2.37 16.34
CA GLN A 553 -22.26 -2.44 17.30
C GLN A 553 -22.30 -1.25 18.26
N ILE A 554 -22.32 -1.54 19.59
CA ILE A 554 -22.11 -0.53 20.63
C ILE A 554 -20.62 -0.23 20.68
N VAL A 555 -20.26 1.05 20.57
CA VAL A 555 -18.85 1.49 20.57
C VAL A 555 -18.37 1.81 21.97
N GLY A 556 -17.09 1.52 22.25
CA GLY A 556 -16.47 1.67 23.55
C GLY A 556 -15.90 3.07 23.84
N ALA A 557 -15.18 3.17 24.96
CA ALA A 557 -14.57 4.43 25.44
C ALA A 557 -13.48 4.96 24.50
N GLU A 558 -12.89 4.10 23.67
CA GLU A 558 -11.87 4.42 22.66
C GLU A 558 -12.39 5.19 21.45
N THR A 559 -13.68 5.48 21.38
CA THR A 559 -14.32 6.15 20.23
C THR A 559 -13.99 7.63 20.20
N GLY A 560 -13.15 8.07 19.29
CA GLY A 560 -12.57 9.42 19.23
C GLY A 560 -13.08 10.32 18.09
N LEU A 561 -14.25 10.05 17.48
CA LEU A 561 -14.75 10.88 16.38
C LEU A 561 -15.01 12.33 16.80
N VAL A 562 -15.61 12.55 17.96
CA VAL A 562 -15.89 13.90 18.48
C VAL A 562 -14.59 14.67 18.70
N GLU A 563 -13.58 14.03 19.27
CA GLU A 563 -12.26 14.61 19.49
C GLU A 563 -11.56 14.99 18.19
N THR A 564 -11.73 14.18 17.12
CA THR A 564 -11.18 14.55 15.80
C THR A 564 -11.89 15.76 15.19
N LEU A 565 -13.24 15.87 15.35
CA LEU A 565 -14.02 17.03 14.94
C LEU A 565 -13.62 18.30 15.70
N GLU A 566 -13.44 18.20 17.02
CA GLU A 566 -13.00 19.31 17.85
C GLU A 566 -11.56 19.74 17.54
N ALA A 567 -10.68 18.80 17.21
CA ALA A 567 -9.29 19.11 16.85
C ALA A 567 -9.17 19.92 15.56
N VAL A 568 -10.04 19.70 14.57
CA VAL A 568 -10.03 20.49 13.31
C VAL A 568 -10.82 21.79 13.43
N LYS A 569 -11.72 21.93 14.44
CA LYS A 569 -12.62 23.09 14.55
C LYS A 569 -11.93 24.45 14.55
N PRO A 570 -10.83 24.70 15.28
CA PRO A 570 -10.14 25.99 15.24
C PRO A 570 -9.69 26.40 13.84
N TYR A 571 -9.21 25.44 13.05
CA TYR A 571 -8.79 25.65 11.66
C TYR A 571 -10.00 25.91 10.75
N TYR A 572 -11.09 25.17 10.98
CA TYR A 572 -12.33 25.33 10.23
C TYR A 572 -12.95 26.72 10.46
N ASP A 573 -13.10 27.11 11.72
CA ASP A 573 -13.66 28.41 12.09
C ASP A 573 -12.81 29.58 11.56
N GLU A 574 -11.50 29.48 11.62
CA GLU A 574 -10.59 30.50 11.08
C GLU A 574 -10.71 30.61 9.55
N ALA A 575 -10.78 29.51 8.84
CA ALA A 575 -10.99 29.51 7.39
C ALA A 575 -12.35 30.11 7.01
N MET A 576 -13.42 29.77 7.75
CA MET A 576 -14.75 30.33 7.57
C MET A 576 -14.78 31.85 7.84
N LYS A 577 -14.13 32.29 8.93
CA LYS A 577 -13.99 33.73 9.27
C LYS A 577 -13.27 34.53 8.19
N GLN A 578 -12.25 33.93 7.57
CA GLN A 578 -11.55 34.52 6.43
C GLN A 578 -12.34 34.40 5.12
N GLY A 579 -13.54 33.82 5.16
CA GLY A 579 -14.38 33.57 3.99
C GLY A 579 -13.74 32.69 2.94
N LYS A 580 -12.83 31.79 3.31
CA LYS A 580 -12.20 30.84 2.39
C LYS A 580 -13.14 29.70 2.03
N PRO A 581 -13.04 29.13 0.81
CA PRO A 581 -13.70 27.88 0.46
C PRO A 581 -13.12 26.74 1.31
N VAL A 582 -13.92 26.21 2.22
CA VAL A 582 -13.51 25.13 3.12
C VAL A 582 -14.50 23.98 3.04
N GLY A 583 -13.97 22.77 2.90
CA GLY A 583 -14.74 21.53 2.95
C GLY A 583 -14.25 20.63 4.08
N ILE A 584 -15.14 19.78 4.59
CA ILE A 584 -14.88 18.88 5.71
C ILE A 584 -15.53 17.52 5.48
N ALA A 585 -14.90 16.48 5.97
CA ALA A 585 -15.43 15.11 5.95
C ALA A 585 -14.93 14.31 7.15
N CYS A 586 -15.73 13.33 7.57
CA CYS A 586 -15.38 12.35 8.60
C CYS A 586 -15.27 10.95 7.99
N ALA A 587 -14.60 10.05 8.73
CA ALA A 587 -14.59 8.63 8.39
C ALA A 587 -14.40 7.77 9.61
N MET A 588 -14.81 6.51 9.50
CA MET A 588 -14.37 5.42 10.36
C MET A 588 -13.73 4.32 9.53
N LYS A 589 -12.80 3.58 10.10
CA LYS A 589 -12.21 2.40 9.49
C LYS A 589 -11.85 1.37 10.54
N ASN A 590 -12.20 0.13 10.28
CA ASN A 590 -11.83 -0.98 11.15
C ASN A 590 -10.31 -1.13 11.28
N ALA A 591 -9.87 -1.51 12.48
CA ALA A 591 -8.57 -2.11 12.75
C ALA A 591 -8.80 -3.60 13.05
N GLY A 592 -8.11 -4.47 12.31
CA GLY A 592 -8.41 -5.92 12.29
C GLY A 592 -9.33 -6.32 11.13
N VAL A 593 -9.41 -7.63 10.86
CA VAL A 593 -10.20 -8.18 9.74
C VAL A 593 -11.70 -8.11 10.03
N GLY A 594 -12.16 -8.53 11.19
CA GLY A 594 -13.56 -8.42 11.61
C GLY A 594 -14.54 -9.36 10.90
N VAL A 595 -15.83 -9.07 11.06
CA VAL A 595 -17.01 -9.73 10.47
C VAL A 595 -16.99 -11.26 10.56
N GLY A 596 -16.53 -11.77 11.73
CA GLY A 596 -16.50 -13.21 12.04
C GLY A 596 -15.36 -13.99 11.40
N ILE A 597 -14.45 -13.33 10.69
CA ILE A 597 -13.23 -13.96 10.16
C ILE A 597 -12.24 -14.12 11.31
N PRO A 598 -11.67 -15.32 11.56
CA PRO A 598 -10.64 -15.50 12.58
C PRO A 598 -9.43 -14.62 12.30
N ASP A 599 -9.12 -13.71 13.21
CA ASP A 599 -8.04 -12.75 13.07
C ASP A 599 -6.97 -13.00 14.14
N TRP A 600 -5.97 -13.81 13.77
CA TRP A 600 -4.91 -14.26 14.65
C TRP A 600 -3.68 -13.34 14.61
N GLY A 601 -3.23 -12.90 15.78
CA GLY A 601 -1.90 -12.37 16.01
C GLY A 601 -1.03 -13.40 16.72
N ARG A 602 0.21 -13.57 16.28
CA ARG A 602 1.18 -14.47 16.90
C ARG A 602 2.57 -13.85 16.88
N CYS A 603 3.29 -14.01 17.97
CA CYS A 603 4.65 -13.49 18.11
C CYS A 603 5.48 -14.43 18.98
N LYS A 604 6.73 -14.66 18.58
CA LYS A 604 7.75 -15.33 19.38
C LYS A 604 8.85 -14.35 19.75
N LEU A 605 9.27 -14.37 21.00
CA LEU A 605 10.47 -13.73 21.49
C LEU A 605 11.44 -14.85 21.87
N ILE A 606 12.58 -14.91 21.21
CA ILE A 606 13.61 -15.93 21.49
C ILE A 606 14.83 -15.20 22.01
N VAL A 607 15.37 -15.64 23.16
CA VAL A 607 16.68 -15.17 23.62
C VAL A 607 17.74 -16.02 22.93
N GLU A 608 18.45 -15.42 21.98
CA GLU A 608 19.47 -16.11 21.20
C GLU A 608 20.81 -16.15 21.94
N ASP A 609 21.81 -16.85 21.37
CA ASP A 609 23.15 -17.03 21.98
C ASP A 609 23.92 -15.70 22.19
N ASP A 610 23.53 -14.63 21.50
CA ASP A 610 24.07 -13.28 21.70
C ASP A 610 23.53 -12.57 22.95
N ALA A 611 22.71 -13.25 23.75
CA ALA A 611 22.02 -12.75 24.93
C ALA A 611 21.11 -11.55 24.62
N LYS A 612 20.50 -11.54 23.44
CA LYS A 612 19.47 -10.58 23.03
C LYS A 612 18.15 -11.25 22.73
N VAL A 613 17.08 -10.48 22.79
CA VAL A 613 15.73 -10.91 22.45
C VAL A 613 15.50 -10.69 20.95
N HIS A 614 15.36 -11.76 20.20
CA HIS A 614 15.00 -11.74 18.79
C HIS A 614 13.48 -11.84 18.62
N ILE A 615 12.91 -10.96 17.84
CA ILE A 615 11.45 -10.88 17.56
C ILE A 615 11.16 -11.64 16.27
N TYR A 616 10.32 -12.67 16.33
CA TYR A 616 9.83 -13.43 15.20
C TYR A 616 8.30 -13.30 15.10
N ALA A 617 7.83 -12.67 14.04
CA ALA A 617 6.41 -12.54 13.73
C ALA A 617 6.19 -12.63 12.21
N GLY A 618 5.11 -13.28 11.79
CA GLY A 618 4.72 -13.38 10.38
C GLY A 618 4.23 -12.07 9.77
N ALA A 619 4.29 -10.97 10.51
CA ALA A 619 3.86 -9.64 10.11
C ALA A 619 4.85 -8.99 9.14
N SER A 620 4.47 -8.85 7.86
CA SER A 620 5.32 -8.20 6.84
C SER A 620 5.44 -6.69 7.05
N CYS A 621 6.68 -6.18 7.02
CA CYS A 621 6.95 -4.74 7.04
C CYS A 621 6.99 -4.18 5.61
N ILE A 622 5.89 -3.58 5.15
CA ILE A 622 5.76 -2.99 3.80
C ILE A 622 6.20 -1.51 3.73
N GLY A 623 6.84 -1.03 4.79
CA GLY A 623 7.29 0.36 4.94
C GLY A 623 6.67 1.09 6.12
N GLN A 624 5.56 0.60 6.69
CA GLN A 624 4.84 1.23 7.80
C GLN A 624 5.59 1.21 9.14
N GLY A 625 6.57 0.30 9.33
CA GLY A 625 7.43 0.30 10.51
C GLY A 625 6.99 -0.65 11.63
N VAL A 626 6.35 -1.77 11.31
CA VAL A 626 5.90 -2.74 12.31
C VAL A 626 7.03 -3.21 13.24
N GLY A 627 8.26 -3.40 12.73
CA GLY A 627 9.40 -3.77 13.57
C GLY A 627 9.70 -2.74 14.68
N THR A 628 9.63 -1.45 14.36
CA THR A 628 9.80 -0.38 15.36
C THR A 628 8.67 -0.42 16.39
N VAL A 629 7.43 -0.63 15.97
CA VAL A 629 6.26 -0.77 16.84
C VAL A 629 6.45 -1.95 17.82
N LEU A 630 6.87 -3.11 17.34
CA LEU A 630 7.10 -4.29 18.18
C LEU A 630 8.23 -4.08 19.19
N VAL A 631 9.32 -3.40 18.79
CA VAL A 631 10.39 -3.01 19.72
C VAL A 631 9.86 -2.09 20.83
N GLN A 632 9.05 -1.07 20.48
CA GLN A 632 8.44 -0.18 21.49
C GLN A 632 7.47 -0.94 22.42
N MET A 633 6.73 -1.94 21.90
CA MET A 633 5.91 -2.83 22.73
C MET A 633 6.75 -3.59 23.75
N ILE A 634 7.91 -4.15 23.35
CA ILE A 634 8.78 -4.90 24.26
C ILE A 634 9.38 -3.98 25.32
N VAL A 635 9.97 -2.85 24.94
CA VAL A 635 10.55 -1.89 25.89
C VAL A 635 9.52 -1.33 26.88
N THR A 636 8.25 -1.23 26.45
CA THR A 636 7.17 -0.79 27.35
C THR A 636 6.78 -1.84 28.37
N ASN A 637 6.78 -3.13 27.99
CA ASN A 637 6.22 -4.22 28.79
C ASN A 637 7.30 -5.11 29.46
N THR A 638 8.58 -4.75 29.35
CA THR A 638 9.70 -5.47 29.97
C THR A 638 10.71 -4.47 30.55
N PRO A 639 11.67 -4.88 31.38
CA PRO A 639 12.76 -4.03 31.84
C PRO A 639 13.86 -3.82 30.80
N LEU A 640 13.71 -4.33 29.57
CA LEU A 640 14.72 -4.28 28.52
C LEU A 640 14.85 -2.89 27.89
N THR A 641 16.02 -2.64 27.32
CA THR A 641 16.32 -1.44 26.52
C THR A 641 16.31 -1.77 25.02
N ARG A 642 16.36 -0.74 24.16
CA ARG A 642 16.49 -0.93 22.70
C ARG A 642 17.69 -1.80 22.31
N GLY A 643 18.80 -1.69 23.05
CA GLY A 643 20.05 -2.44 22.78
C GLY A 643 19.96 -3.95 22.95
N ASP A 644 18.99 -4.39 23.76
CA ASP A 644 18.77 -5.82 24.08
C ASP A 644 17.87 -6.53 23.06
N ILE A 645 17.41 -5.83 22.01
CA ILE A 645 16.34 -6.33 21.11
C ILE A 645 16.80 -6.31 19.65
N VAL A 646 16.56 -7.42 18.95
CA VAL A 646 16.79 -7.58 17.51
C VAL A 646 15.44 -7.87 16.82
N TYR A 647 15.13 -7.17 15.75
CA TYR A 647 13.96 -7.45 14.94
C TYR A 647 14.35 -8.29 13.73
N GLU A 648 13.73 -9.45 13.60
CA GLU A 648 13.89 -10.35 12.47
C GLU A 648 12.82 -10.10 11.41
N ARG A 649 13.22 -10.12 10.13
CA ARG A 649 12.26 -10.06 9.04
C ARG A 649 11.40 -11.32 9.03
N SER A 650 10.12 -11.19 8.62
CA SER A 650 9.20 -12.32 8.54
C SER A 650 9.80 -13.47 7.73
N ASN A 651 9.82 -14.66 8.32
CA ASN A 651 10.23 -15.91 7.69
C ASN A 651 9.29 -17.02 8.12
N THR A 652 9.16 -18.07 7.31
CA THR A 652 8.13 -19.09 7.52
C THR A 652 8.60 -20.34 8.27
N TRP A 653 9.87 -20.39 8.71
CA TRP A 653 10.41 -21.56 9.43
C TRP A 653 10.60 -21.32 10.93
N ILE A 654 10.63 -20.06 11.38
CA ILE A 654 10.70 -19.72 12.81
C ILE A 654 9.50 -18.82 13.21
N ALA A 655 9.21 -17.78 12.43
CA ALA A 655 8.14 -16.84 12.73
C ALA A 655 6.77 -17.52 12.59
N PRO A 656 5.91 -17.43 13.63
CA PRO A 656 4.56 -17.96 13.52
C PRO A 656 3.71 -17.12 12.58
N ASP A 657 2.76 -17.76 11.89
CA ASP A 657 1.79 -17.05 11.04
C ASP A 657 0.99 -16.05 11.89
N SER A 658 1.11 -14.78 11.56
CA SER A 658 0.39 -13.68 12.20
C SER A 658 -0.54 -12.96 11.23
N GLY A 659 -0.95 -13.63 10.16
CA GLY A 659 -1.84 -13.12 9.12
C GLY A 659 -1.22 -12.01 8.26
N ASP A 660 -1.96 -11.62 7.25
CA ASP A 660 -1.50 -10.64 6.26
C ASP A 660 -1.35 -9.23 6.85
N THR A 661 -0.45 -8.44 6.30
CA THR A 661 -0.35 -7.01 6.57
C THR A 661 -1.40 -6.28 5.74
N SER A 662 -2.63 -6.30 6.23
CA SER A 662 -3.85 -5.75 5.64
C SER A 662 -4.76 -5.19 6.75
N GLY A 663 -5.86 -4.52 6.43
CA GLY A 663 -6.92 -4.14 7.38
C GLY A 663 -6.45 -3.35 8.61
N SER A 664 -5.32 -2.66 8.53
CA SER A 664 -4.73 -1.90 9.66
C SER A 664 -4.50 -2.74 10.94
N ARG A 665 -4.30 -4.07 10.81
CA ARG A 665 -4.38 -5.03 11.90
C ARG A 665 -3.08 -5.22 12.70
N GLN A 666 -1.90 -5.01 12.10
CA GLN A 666 -0.63 -5.49 12.70
C GLN A 666 -0.32 -4.84 14.06
N THR A 667 -0.51 -3.53 14.20
CA THR A 667 -0.31 -2.85 15.51
C THR A 667 -1.24 -3.41 16.58
N LEU A 668 -2.52 -3.66 16.25
CA LEU A 668 -3.53 -4.15 17.18
C LEU A 668 -3.34 -5.64 17.47
N VAL A 669 -3.39 -6.48 16.44
CA VAL A 669 -3.51 -7.94 16.58
C VAL A 669 -2.15 -8.59 16.88
N THR A 670 -1.12 -8.28 16.06
CA THR A 670 0.24 -8.77 16.32
C THR A 670 0.89 -8.07 17.51
N GLY A 671 0.60 -6.76 17.70
CA GLY A 671 1.07 -6.01 18.88
C GLY A 671 0.55 -6.59 20.18
N GLU A 672 -0.74 -7.01 20.25
CA GLU A 672 -1.27 -7.68 21.45
C GLU A 672 -0.62 -9.06 21.67
N ALA A 673 -0.37 -9.82 20.60
CA ALA A 673 0.35 -11.09 20.73
C ALA A 673 1.79 -10.87 21.26
N CYS A 674 2.48 -9.83 20.77
CA CYS A 674 3.80 -9.43 21.28
C CYS A 674 3.73 -9.05 22.75
N ARG A 675 2.73 -8.23 23.17
CA ARG A 675 2.52 -7.84 24.57
C ARG A 675 2.35 -9.06 25.48
N ARG A 676 1.59 -10.06 25.06
CA ARG A 676 1.41 -11.32 25.81
C ARG A 676 2.69 -12.17 25.88
N ALA A 677 3.52 -12.14 24.85
CA ALA A 677 4.86 -12.74 24.92
C ALA A 677 5.77 -12.00 25.92
N CYS A 678 5.67 -10.65 25.95
CA CYS A 678 6.41 -9.83 26.89
C CYS A 678 6.05 -10.10 28.36
N GLU A 679 4.78 -10.38 28.69
CA GLU A 679 4.37 -10.76 30.05
C GLU A 679 5.14 -11.99 30.57
N LYS A 680 5.32 -12.98 29.70
CA LYS A 680 6.06 -14.22 30.04
C LYS A 680 7.57 -13.95 30.16
N LEU A 681 8.13 -13.16 29.24
CA LEU A 681 9.55 -12.77 29.29
C LEU A 681 9.84 -11.92 30.53
N ALA A 682 9.01 -10.93 30.85
CA ALA A 682 9.18 -10.07 32.03
C ALA A 682 9.18 -10.87 33.32
N ALA A 683 8.26 -11.85 33.46
CA ALA A 683 8.23 -12.75 34.60
C ALA A 683 9.53 -13.60 34.72
N ALA A 684 10.09 -14.06 33.59
CA ALA A 684 11.36 -14.80 33.60
C ALA A 684 12.54 -13.91 33.99
N LEU A 685 12.54 -12.65 33.57
CA LEU A 685 13.58 -11.66 33.88
C LEU A 685 13.58 -11.20 35.33
N GLU A 686 12.54 -11.50 36.13
CA GLU A 686 12.53 -11.27 37.57
C GLU A 686 13.57 -12.14 38.31
N THR A 687 13.92 -13.30 37.74
CA THR A 687 14.78 -14.30 38.40
C THR A 687 15.99 -14.73 37.58
N HIS A 688 16.05 -14.37 36.32
CA HIS A 688 17.14 -14.75 35.38
C HIS A 688 17.63 -13.53 34.59
N THR A 689 18.90 -13.57 34.21
CA THR A 689 19.49 -12.65 33.22
C THR A 689 19.21 -13.12 31.80
N LEU A 690 19.34 -12.24 30.79
CA LEU A 690 19.22 -12.64 29.40
C LEU A 690 20.17 -13.79 29.00
N ALA A 691 21.42 -13.77 29.51
CA ALA A 691 22.38 -14.82 29.24
C ALA A 691 21.95 -16.20 29.81
N GLU A 692 21.28 -16.23 30.94
CA GLU A 692 20.73 -17.46 31.52
C GLU A 692 19.46 -17.95 30.79
N LEU A 693 18.78 -17.06 30.08
CA LEU A 693 17.61 -17.39 29.29
C LEU A 693 17.96 -17.77 27.83
N ALA A 694 19.24 -17.82 27.44
CA ALA A 694 19.66 -18.17 26.09
C ALA A 694 19.03 -19.50 25.63
N GLY A 695 18.48 -19.51 24.42
CA GLY A 695 17.74 -20.62 23.83
C GLY A 695 16.28 -20.73 24.27
N GLN A 696 15.77 -19.88 25.16
CA GLN A 696 14.37 -19.92 25.60
C GLN A 696 13.45 -19.12 24.67
N GLU A 697 12.25 -19.68 24.42
CA GLU A 697 11.19 -19.10 23.62
C GLU A 697 10.03 -18.64 24.49
N PHE A 698 9.55 -17.42 24.23
CA PHE A 698 8.36 -16.81 24.85
C PHE A 698 7.34 -16.54 23.74
N TYR A 699 6.26 -17.33 23.72
CA TYR A 699 5.22 -17.26 22.69
C TYR A 699 3.98 -16.52 23.19
N GLY A 700 3.49 -15.58 22.38
CA GLY A 700 2.22 -14.89 22.59
C GLY A 700 1.28 -15.06 21.41
N GLU A 701 -0.02 -15.15 21.73
CA GLU A 701 -1.08 -15.34 20.76
C GLU A 701 -2.33 -14.54 21.14
N TYR A 702 -2.99 -13.97 20.17
CA TYR A 702 -4.25 -13.25 20.32
C TYR A 702 -5.20 -13.55 19.17
N LEU A 703 -6.45 -13.89 19.49
CA LEU A 703 -7.54 -14.02 18.53
C LEU A 703 -8.51 -12.85 18.73
N ALA A 704 -8.60 -11.98 17.75
CA ALA A 704 -9.60 -10.93 17.70
C ALA A 704 -10.96 -11.55 17.32
N LYS A 705 -11.85 -11.72 18.30
CA LYS A 705 -13.17 -12.33 18.12
C LYS A 705 -14.18 -11.29 17.68
N THR A 706 -14.89 -11.58 16.59
CA THR A 706 -15.95 -10.74 16.03
C THR A 706 -17.12 -11.60 15.55
N ASP A 707 -18.28 -10.98 15.38
CA ASP A 707 -19.46 -11.64 14.87
C ASP A 707 -19.55 -11.59 13.36
N LYS A 708 -20.13 -12.61 12.75
CA LYS A 708 -20.37 -12.64 11.29
C LYS A 708 -21.34 -11.53 10.89
N LEU A 709 -21.19 -11.06 9.67
CA LEU A 709 -22.17 -10.15 9.09
C LEU A 709 -23.56 -10.78 9.10
N GLY A 710 -24.56 -10.05 9.61
CA GLY A 710 -25.94 -10.57 9.79
C GLY A 710 -26.11 -11.58 10.92
N ALA A 711 -25.20 -11.63 11.91
CA ALA A 711 -25.35 -12.46 13.09
C ALA A 711 -26.67 -12.12 13.82
N ASP A 712 -27.41 -13.18 14.23
CA ASP A 712 -28.67 -13.06 14.98
C ASP A 712 -28.38 -12.78 16.47
N VAL A 713 -27.81 -11.59 16.70
CA VAL A 713 -27.54 -11.07 18.05
C VAL A 713 -27.95 -9.59 18.12
N PRO A 714 -28.41 -9.08 19.26
CA PRO A 714 -28.90 -7.69 19.37
C PRO A 714 -27.86 -6.65 19.04
N HIS A 715 -26.61 -6.85 19.45
CA HIS A 715 -25.49 -5.92 19.30
C HIS A 715 -24.24 -6.66 18.77
N PRO A 716 -24.17 -6.94 17.45
CA PRO A 716 -23.04 -7.67 16.88
C PRO A 716 -21.75 -6.87 16.99
N VAL A 717 -20.67 -7.51 17.41
CA VAL A 717 -19.32 -6.94 17.37
C VAL A 717 -18.73 -7.22 15.99
N SER A 718 -18.91 -6.31 15.06
CA SER A 718 -18.39 -6.48 13.70
C SER A 718 -16.86 -6.32 13.61
N HIS A 719 -16.28 -5.45 14.45
CA HIS A 719 -14.82 -5.22 14.51
C HIS A 719 -14.39 -4.95 15.96
N VAL A 720 -13.15 -5.36 16.29
CA VAL A 720 -12.58 -5.17 17.64
C VAL A 720 -12.37 -3.69 17.96
N ALA A 721 -11.96 -2.91 16.97
CA ALA A 721 -11.77 -1.47 17.10
C ALA A 721 -12.01 -0.74 15.77
N TYR A 722 -12.36 0.53 15.89
CA TYR A 722 -12.43 1.46 14.77
C TYR A 722 -11.49 2.63 15.02
N GLY A 723 -10.72 3.03 13.99
CA GLY A 723 -10.11 4.35 13.94
C GLY A 723 -11.09 5.36 13.36
N TYR A 724 -11.05 6.60 13.85
CA TYR A 724 -11.87 7.71 13.38
C TYR A 724 -11.00 8.84 12.83
N ALA A 725 -11.53 9.58 11.88
CA ALA A 725 -10.81 10.71 11.30
C ALA A 725 -11.77 11.84 10.91
N THR A 726 -11.29 13.07 11.08
CA THR A 726 -11.88 14.25 10.48
C THR A 726 -10.81 14.97 9.66
N GLN A 727 -11.09 15.24 8.40
CA GLN A 727 -10.19 16.01 7.54
C GLN A 727 -10.92 17.22 6.95
N MET A 728 -10.19 18.31 6.79
CA MET A 728 -10.68 19.51 6.11
C MET A 728 -9.71 19.96 5.03
N CYS A 729 -10.26 20.55 3.99
CA CYS A 729 -9.56 21.12 2.84
C CYS A 729 -9.89 22.60 2.70
N VAL A 730 -8.88 23.41 2.43
CA VAL A 730 -9.04 24.82 2.05
C VAL A 730 -8.56 25.01 0.63
N VAL A 731 -9.37 25.69 -0.22
CA VAL A 731 -9.02 26.05 -1.58
C VAL A 731 -8.69 27.54 -1.65
N ASP A 732 -7.59 27.88 -2.31
CA ASP A 732 -7.18 29.26 -2.55
C ASP A 732 -8.10 29.93 -3.57
N LYS A 733 -8.74 31.03 -3.18
CA LYS A 733 -9.73 31.75 -4.01
C LYS A 733 -9.19 32.29 -5.33
N LYS A 734 -7.89 32.60 -5.41
CA LYS A 734 -7.29 33.22 -6.58
C LYS A 734 -6.85 32.19 -7.61
N THR A 735 -6.28 31.08 -7.14
CA THR A 735 -5.68 30.05 -7.98
C THR A 735 -6.57 28.84 -8.20
N GLY A 736 -7.58 28.62 -7.36
CA GLY A 736 -8.40 27.40 -7.31
C GLY A 736 -7.60 26.17 -6.84
N LYS A 737 -6.36 26.33 -6.39
CA LYS A 737 -5.55 25.20 -5.91
C LYS A 737 -5.83 24.91 -4.43
N VAL A 738 -5.62 23.70 -4.02
CA VAL A 738 -5.65 23.32 -2.61
C VAL A 738 -4.54 24.10 -1.87
N GLU A 739 -4.93 24.91 -0.89
CA GLU A 739 -4.03 25.72 -0.06
C GLU A 739 -3.50 24.89 1.11
N SER A 740 -4.41 24.17 1.79
CA SER A 740 -4.06 23.35 2.95
C SER A 740 -5.04 22.21 3.17
N LEU A 741 -4.52 21.16 3.82
CA LEU A 741 -5.28 20.02 4.34
C LEU A 741 -4.93 19.86 5.82
N VAL A 742 -5.95 19.84 6.68
CA VAL A 742 -5.81 19.55 8.12
C VAL A 742 -6.46 18.19 8.38
N ALA A 743 -5.76 17.29 9.04
CA ALA A 743 -6.14 15.89 9.13
C ALA A 743 -5.97 15.37 10.57
N ALA A 744 -7.07 15.32 11.33
CA ALA A 744 -7.11 14.78 12.69
C ALA A 744 -7.52 13.31 12.67
N HIS A 745 -6.74 12.48 13.34
CA HIS A 745 -6.95 11.03 13.38
C HIS A 745 -6.86 10.50 14.79
N ASP A 746 -7.88 9.77 15.21
CA ASP A 746 -7.86 8.94 16.39
C ASP A 746 -7.00 7.69 16.13
N VAL A 747 -6.01 7.48 16.96
CA VAL A 747 -5.04 6.40 16.88
C VAL A 747 -5.07 5.48 18.11
N GLY A 748 -6.12 5.63 18.96
CA GLY A 748 -6.11 5.07 20.30
C GLY A 748 -4.94 5.66 21.09
N LYS A 749 -3.96 4.83 21.49
CA LYS A 749 -2.68 5.29 22.03
C LYS A 749 -1.63 5.33 20.92
N ALA A 750 -1.08 6.50 20.65
CA ALA A 750 0.01 6.63 19.68
C ALA A 750 1.26 5.86 20.14
N VAL A 751 1.66 4.83 19.40
CA VAL A 751 2.89 4.07 19.69
C VAL A 751 4.12 4.92 19.39
N ASN A 752 4.18 5.48 18.19
CA ASN A 752 5.22 6.40 17.73
C ASN A 752 4.55 7.59 17.03
N PRO A 753 4.36 8.71 17.71
CA PRO A 753 3.64 9.88 17.16
C PRO A 753 4.20 10.37 15.83
N ARG A 754 5.52 10.42 15.66
CA ARG A 754 6.18 10.82 14.42
C ARG A 754 5.83 9.89 13.24
N SER A 755 5.77 8.59 13.51
CA SER A 755 5.36 7.60 12.51
C SER A 755 3.87 7.72 12.18
N CYS A 756 3.01 8.02 13.17
CA CYS A 756 1.59 8.27 12.98
C CYS A 756 1.36 9.48 12.05
N GLU A 757 2.04 10.60 12.31
CA GLU A 757 2.00 11.79 11.44
C GLU A 757 2.40 11.44 10.00
N GLY A 758 3.50 10.67 9.81
CA GLY A 758 3.95 10.24 8.50
C GLY A 758 2.93 9.37 7.76
N GLN A 759 2.17 8.52 8.47
CA GLN A 759 1.06 7.75 7.88
C GLN A 759 -0.10 8.66 7.46
N ILE A 760 -0.42 9.68 8.26
CA ILE A 760 -1.47 10.68 7.95
C ILE A 760 -1.08 11.45 6.69
N GLU A 761 0.10 12.04 6.65
CA GLU A 761 0.61 12.81 5.51
C GLU A 761 0.59 11.99 4.21
N GLY A 762 1.09 10.76 4.27
CA GLY A 762 1.12 9.86 3.11
C GLY A 762 -0.28 9.46 2.61
N GLY A 763 -1.21 9.17 3.52
CA GLY A 763 -2.60 8.83 3.19
C GLY A 763 -3.35 10.00 2.58
N VAL A 764 -3.20 11.20 3.15
CA VAL A 764 -3.80 12.45 2.64
C VAL A 764 -3.35 12.74 1.22
N VAL A 765 -2.04 12.67 0.93
CA VAL A 765 -1.51 12.93 -0.43
C VAL A 765 -1.99 11.88 -1.43
N MET A 766 -2.04 10.60 -1.03
CA MET A 766 -2.57 9.54 -1.88
C MET A 766 -4.04 9.80 -2.25
N SER A 767 -4.86 10.15 -1.28
CA SER A 767 -6.28 10.42 -1.51
C SER A 767 -6.55 11.78 -2.18
N MET A 768 -5.66 12.77 -1.99
CA MET A 768 -5.67 13.99 -2.79
C MET A 768 -5.48 13.68 -4.29
N GLY A 769 -4.58 12.73 -4.60
CA GLY A 769 -4.41 12.21 -5.95
C GLY A 769 -5.69 11.58 -6.49
N TYR A 770 -6.32 10.70 -5.71
CA TYR A 770 -7.58 10.05 -6.02
C TYR A 770 -8.72 11.06 -6.28
N ALA A 771 -8.78 12.11 -5.47
CA ALA A 771 -9.79 13.16 -5.62
C ALA A 771 -9.61 13.99 -6.89
N LEU A 772 -8.37 14.29 -7.30
CA LEU A 772 -8.10 15.40 -8.21
C LEU A 772 -7.57 15.01 -9.59
N ARG A 773 -6.80 13.89 -9.72
CA ARG A 773 -6.16 13.61 -11.01
C ARG A 773 -5.63 12.21 -11.27
N GLU A 774 -5.54 11.34 -10.26
CA GLU A 774 -5.05 9.98 -10.47
C GLU A 774 -6.07 9.17 -11.25
N GLN A 775 -5.60 8.50 -12.30
CA GLN A 775 -6.40 7.67 -13.17
C GLN A 775 -5.59 6.45 -13.63
N TYR A 776 -6.30 5.35 -13.82
CA TYR A 776 -5.79 4.14 -14.44
C TYR A 776 -6.74 3.77 -15.58
N PRO A 777 -6.65 4.51 -16.71
CA PRO A 777 -7.54 4.27 -17.85
C PRO A 777 -7.27 2.91 -18.49
N ILE A 778 -8.36 2.25 -18.86
CA ILE A 778 -8.38 0.97 -19.58
C ILE A 778 -9.10 1.23 -20.90
N ASP A 779 -8.51 0.79 -22.00
CA ASP A 779 -9.11 0.98 -23.34
C ASP A 779 -10.17 -0.08 -23.66
N GLY A 780 -10.81 0.04 -24.83
CA GLY A 780 -11.83 -0.89 -25.31
C GLY A 780 -11.33 -2.32 -25.62
N ASN A 781 -10.03 -2.59 -25.43
CA ASN A 781 -9.43 -3.93 -25.50
C ASN A 781 -8.99 -4.44 -24.12
N CYS A 782 -9.51 -3.86 -23.06
CA CYS A 782 -9.12 -4.14 -21.67
C CYS A 782 -7.62 -3.88 -21.39
N LYS A 783 -6.96 -3.05 -22.23
CA LYS A 783 -5.55 -2.73 -22.07
C LYS A 783 -5.39 -1.49 -21.19
N PRO A 784 -4.66 -1.59 -20.06
CA PRO A 784 -4.41 -0.45 -19.19
C PRO A 784 -3.26 0.43 -19.68
N ILE A 785 -3.10 1.57 -18.99
CA ILE A 785 -1.92 2.43 -19.12
C ILE A 785 -0.62 1.67 -18.81
N GLU A 786 0.43 1.94 -19.58
CA GLU A 786 1.72 1.23 -19.47
C GLU A 786 2.83 2.05 -18.80
N LYS A 787 2.62 3.37 -18.59
CA LYS A 787 3.66 4.28 -18.10
C LYS A 787 3.34 4.81 -16.71
N TYR A 788 4.29 4.62 -15.81
CA TYR A 788 4.22 5.11 -14.43
C TYR A 788 4.07 6.64 -14.37
N GLY A 789 4.77 7.37 -15.22
CA GLY A 789 4.70 8.84 -15.30
C GLY A 789 3.34 9.39 -15.73
N GLU A 790 2.46 8.56 -16.27
CA GLU A 790 1.12 8.94 -16.75
C GLU A 790 0.00 8.69 -15.73
N LEU A 791 0.29 8.12 -14.56
CA LEU A 791 -0.69 7.83 -13.51
C LEU A 791 -1.30 9.08 -12.84
N GLY A 792 -0.67 10.24 -12.95
CA GLY A 792 -1.17 11.48 -12.35
C GLY A 792 -0.75 11.69 -10.90
N LEU A 793 0.29 11.04 -10.43
CA LEU A 793 0.79 11.18 -9.05
C LEU A 793 1.26 12.61 -8.76
N PHE A 794 1.04 13.07 -7.54
CA PHE A 794 1.58 14.34 -7.06
C PHE A 794 3.09 14.25 -6.79
N ARG A 795 3.79 15.35 -7.02
CA ARG A 795 5.24 15.53 -6.79
C ARG A 795 5.49 16.50 -5.63
N ALA A 796 6.67 16.50 -5.08
CA ALA A 796 7.06 17.34 -3.94
C ALA A 796 6.71 18.82 -4.09
N HIS A 797 6.86 19.38 -5.30
CA HIS A 797 6.59 20.80 -5.58
C HIS A 797 5.09 21.15 -5.73
N GLU A 798 4.22 20.15 -5.75
CA GLU A 798 2.78 20.32 -5.93
C GLU A 798 1.99 20.12 -4.61
N ILE A 799 2.67 19.70 -3.54
CA ILE A 799 2.01 19.37 -2.27
C ILE A 799 1.62 20.65 -1.53
N PRO A 800 0.35 20.80 -1.10
CA PRO A 800 -0.09 21.91 -0.27
C PRO A 800 0.48 21.79 1.15
N LYS A 801 0.14 22.75 2.01
CA LYS A 801 0.38 22.62 3.44
C LYS A 801 -0.47 21.50 4.01
N ILE A 802 0.15 20.53 4.69
CA ILE A 802 -0.54 19.45 5.40
C ILE A 802 -0.28 19.62 6.89
N VAL A 803 -1.34 19.54 7.70
CA VAL A 803 -1.29 19.64 9.17
C VAL A 803 -1.84 18.34 9.73
N PRO A 804 -0.99 17.34 10.05
CA PRO A 804 -1.42 16.13 10.72
C PRO A 804 -1.70 16.43 12.19
N ILE A 805 -2.78 15.88 12.74
CA ILE A 805 -3.13 15.95 14.15
C ILE A 805 -3.37 14.53 14.65
N VAL A 806 -2.53 14.09 15.56
CA VAL A 806 -2.69 12.80 16.23
C VAL A 806 -3.57 13.00 17.46
N VAL A 807 -4.70 12.30 17.50
CA VAL A 807 -5.63 12.33 18.62
C VAL A 807 -5.45 11.03 19.41
N ASP A 808 -4.96 11.14 20.64
CA ASP A 808 -4.87 10.02 21.59
C ASP A 808 -6.25 9.85 22.26
N LYS A 809 -6.90 8.70 22.01
CA LYS A 809 -8.16 8.33 22.65
C LYS A 809 -8.03 6.93 23.29
N PRO A 810 -7.44 6.86 24.49
CA PRO A 810 -7.28 5.59 25.19
C PRO A 810 -8.64 5.02 25.61
N GLY A 811 -8.72 3.71 25.77
CA GLY A 811 -9.94 3.02 26.19
C GLY A 811 -9.98 1.55 25.74
N LEU A 812 -9.09 1.17 24.84
CA LEU A 812 -8.95 -0.20 24.36
C LEU A 812 -8.01 -0.99 25.28
N ASP A 813 -8.43 -2.17 25.73
CA ASP A 813 -7.68 -3.02 26.68
C ASP A 813 -6.60 -3.91 26.02
N VAL A 814 -6.48 -3.88 24.70
CA VAL A 814 -5.50 -4.68 23.93
C VAL A 814 -4.44 -3.77 23.29
N ALA A 815 -3.28 -4.34 22.97
CA ALA A 815 -2.17 -3.67 22.29
C ALA A 815 -1.75 -2.34 22.95
N CYS A 816 -1.80 -2.28 24.29
CA CYS A 816 -1.53 -1.05 25.06
C CYS A 816 -2.42 0.15 24.65
N GLY A 817 -3.61 -0.12 24.14
CA GLY A 817 -4.57 0.89 23.69
C GLY A 817 -4.35 1.41 22.27
N ALA A 818 -3.42 0.85 21.51
CA ALA A 818 -3.10 1.33 20.17
C ALA A 818 -4.06 0.79 19.10
N ILE A 819 -4.43 1.64 18.14
CA ILE A 819 -5.25 1.31 16.98
C ILE A 819 -4.43 1.48 15.70
N GLY A 820 -4.55 0.54 14.74
CA GLY A 820 -3.88 0.64 13.45
C GLY A 820 -4.48 1.75 12.57
N ILE A 821 -3.63 2.57 11.95
CA ILE A 821 -4.04 3.75 11.14
C ILE A 821 -3.62 3.65 9.68
N GLY A 822 -3.24 2.47 9.20
CA GLY A 822 -2.72 2.31 7.85
C GLY A 822 -3.67 2.78 6.75
N GLU A 823 -4.98 2.62 6.92
CA GLU A 823 -6.00 2.87 5.89
C GLU A 823 -6.83 4.13 6.12
N ILE A 824 -7.26 4.41 7.36
CA ILE A 824 -8.15 5.54 7.70
C ILE A 824 -7.64 6.87 7.18
N THR A 825 -6.32 7.04 7.12
CA THR A 825 -5.64 8.27 6.71
C THR A 825 -5.95 8.71 5.27
N SER A 826 -6.41 7.78 4.41
CA SER A 826 -6.73 8.03 3.00
C SER A 826 -8.24 8.06 2.70
N ILE A 827 -9.11 8.07 3.73
CA ILE A 827 -10.55 7.89 3.50
C ILE A 827 -11.29 9.22 3.35
N PRO A 828 -11.28 10.17 4.32
CA PRO A 828 -12.15 11.36 4.22
C PRO A 828 -11.58 12.48 3.36
N THR A 829 -10.39 12.35 2.77
CA THR A 829 -9.73 13.42 2.00
C THR A 829 -10.54 13.81 0.75
N ALA A 830 -11.00 12.82 -0.02
CA ALA A 830 -11.69 13.08 -1.29
C ALA A 830 -13.01 13.85 -1.09
N PRO A 831 -13.93 13.46 -0.19
CA PRO A 831 -15.14 14.25 0.06
C PRO A 831 -14.86 15.62 0.70
N ALA A 832 -13.82 15.77 1.53
CA ALA A 832 -13.43 17.07 2.05
C ALA A 832 -12.96 18.02 0.92
N ILE A 833 -12.19 17.52 -0.04
CA ILE A 833 -11.77 18.28 -1.22
C ILE A 833 -12.98 18.61 -2.10
N ALA A 834 -13.90 17.68 -2.33
CA ALA A 834 -15.10 17.91 -3.14
C ALA A 834 -15.99 19.01 -2.57
N ASP A 835 -16.18 19.03 -1.23
CA ASP A 835 -16.94 20.10 -0.57
C ASP A 835 -16.22 21.45 -0.67
N ALA A 836 -14.89 21.48 -0.49
CA ALA A 836 -14.12 22.73 -0.65
C ALA A 836 -14.26 23.31 -2.07
N TYR A 837 -14.26 22.47 -3.11
CA TYR A 837 -14.51 22.92 -4.48
C TYR A 837 -15.94 23.39 -4.69
N PHE A 838 -16.93 22.71 -4.12
CA PHE A 838 -18.30 23.20 -4.13
C PHE A 838 -18.41 24.60 -3.48
N ARG A 839 -17.72 24.84 -2.36
CA ARG A 839 -17.67 26.18 -1.72
C ARG A 839 -16.89 27.21 -2.55
N TYR A 840 -16.03 26.74 -3.46
CA TYR A 840 -15.23 27.59 -4.34
C TYR A 840 -16.02 28.08 -5.57
N ASP A 841 -16.71 27.18 -6.27
CA ASP A 841 -17.34 27.47 -7.57
C ASP A 841 -18.84 27.16 -7.66
N GLY A 842 -19.42 26.55 -6.62
CA GLY A 842 -20.85 26.19 -6.58
C GLY A 842 -21.20 24.93 -7.38
N GLU A 843 -20.21 24.24 -8.01
CA GLU A 843 -20.45 23.03 -8.78
C GLU A 843 -20.33 21.78 -7.88
N ARG A 844 -21.45 21.05 -7.69
CA ARG A 844 -21.45 19.79 -6.95
C ARG A 844 -21.01 18.64 -7.86
N ARG A 845 -19.94 18.02 -7.48
CA ARG A 845 -19.31 16.93 -8.23
C ARG A 845 -19.54 15.59 -7.53
N THR A 846 -20.04 14.60 -8.25
CA THR A 846 -20.35 13.25 -7.76
C THR A 846 -19.51 12.16 -8.42
N LYS A 847 -18.50 12.58 -9.20
CA LYS A 847 -17.56 11.69 -9.89
C LYS A 847 -16.12 12.06 -9.57
N LEU A 848 -15.29 11.05 -9.32
CA LEU A 848 -13.84 11.19 -9.17
C LEU A 848 -13.11 10.72 -10.45
N PRO A 849 -11.94 11.30 -10.76
CA PRO A 849 -11.41 12.55 -10.20
C PRO A 849 -12.33 13.75 -10.51
N LEU A 850 -12.30 14.77 -9.64
CA LEU A 850 -13.15 15.96 -9.78
C LEU A 850 -12.82 16.71 -11.07
N ALA A 851 -13.81 16.89 -11.93
CA ALA A 851 -13.70 17.68 -13.15
C ALA A 851 -13.65 19.19 -12.87
N ASN A 852 -13.21 19.98 -13.86
CA ASN A 852 -13.17 21.45 -13.82
C ASN A 852 -12.32 21.99 -12.65
N THR A 853 -11.25 21.31 -12.30
CA THR A 853 -10.27 21.77 -11.30
C THR A 853 -8.94 22.16 -11.95
N PRO A 854 -8.08 22.97 -11.31
CA PRO A 854 -6.73 23.27 -11.82
C PRO A 854 -5.81 22.05 -11.95
N TYR A 855 -6.22 20.92 -11.41
CA TYR A 855 -5.47 19.66 -11.44
C TYR A 855 -5.95 18.70 -12.53
N GLU A 856 -7.06 19.02 -13.18
CA GLU A 856 -7.59 18.19 -14.26
C GLU A 856 -6.57 18.03 -15.38
N ARG A 857 -6.32 16.80 -15.75
CA ARG A 857 -5.43 16.47 -16.86
C ARG A 857 -6.16 16.71 -18.17
N ARG A 858 -5.84 17.82 -18.83
CA ARG A 858 -6.33 18.04 -20.20
C ARG A 858 -5.81 16.89 -21.05
N GLY A 859 -6.71 16.13 -21.64
CA GLY A 859 -6.37 15.01 -22.52
C GLY A 859 -5.33 15.44 -23.54
N LYS A 860 -4.20 14.69 -23.62
CA LYS A 860 -3.24 14.81 -24.71
C LYS A 860 -3.81 14.16 -25.95
#